data_8843848fc494e8482a137fc9b1f4f18a
#
_entry.id   8843848fc494e8482a137fc9b1f4f18a
#
_cell.length_a   1.000
_cell.length_b   1.000
_cell.length_c   1.000
_cell.angle_alpha   90.00
_cell.angle_beta   90.00
_cell.angle_gamma   90.00
#
_symmetry.space_group_name_H-M   'P 1'
#
loop_
_entity.id
_entity.type
_entity.pdbx_description
1 polymer ?
#
loop_
_entity_poly.entity_id
_entity_poly.type
_entity_poly.pdbx_seq_one_letter_code
_entity_poly.pdbx_strand_id
1 'polypeptide(L)'
;MLADEHWHGSISDPFVNRELALLAFNERVLAQAEDPRVPPLERLRYLTIVSNNLDEFFEIRVAELKQLAEGHQENRDAIRVLKAVRKRASALVQRQYALLNRELLPTLQAEGVVIHRSEDWTPELREWAERLFHSEVEPLLTPIALDPVHPFPRVLNKSLNFVVDLDGRDAFGRDVHIAIVQAPRSLPRVLRVPPEVSGHPHGLMLLTSVVQGFMHVLFPGLEVVSSHQFRVTRNSDLYVDDEEVTDLKAALRDELVQRHFGDAVRIEVSSACPEALCKRLRREFSLEEDDVYPVNGPVNLVRLQQVIDLVDRPDLKFGAFVPAWPAGLNASRNELFDRIRVGDILLHHPYESFEPVQRFLSSAASDPSVVAIKQTVYRTGADSVVMESLIEAARRGKEVTVVLELMARFDEETNMQWASRLESVGALVVYGVVGHKTHAKMAMVVRREGKRLVRYVHLGTGNYHPRTARVYEDFGLLTAHPGICADVHEVFRRLTGLGQAGQLKHLAQAPFTLMPMVLDAIEREVRHAREGRKALIRAKLNALIDPQVIEALYAANREGVKIDLIVRGVCALRPGVKGWSENITVRSIIGRFLEHSRVYYFCNDGADEVWLSSADWMQRNLRRRVEVAFPILDPAVKKRVIDEALRVHLEDNPTAWTMNAHAEYTQEQSFVIQRETTTPHGVNGEVVPPLPTGRRAKPGGDRTPVTSQPKSSCAHRILGSQSSSQQALLLGFASLQAKPAQLRSRPGDPSR
;
A
#
# COMPACT_ATOMS: atom_id res chain seq x y z
N MET A 1 -3.25 -25.24 -17.79
CA MET A 1 -4.16 -26.19 -17.14
C MET A 1 -3.43 -26.79 -15.95
N LEU A 2 -3.55 -26.19 -14.77
CA LEU A 2 -3.19 -26.75 -13.47
C LEU A 2 -4.49 -26.77 -12.67
N ALA A 3 -5.41 -27.63 -13.10
CA ALA A 3 -6.59 -28.00 -12.34
C ALA A 3 -6.17 -29.02 -11.27
N ASP A 4 -6.82 -28.91 -10.11
CA ASP A 4 -6.93 -29.94 -9.08
C ASP A 4 -5.84 -30.09 -8.00
N GLU A 5 -5.41 -28.99 -7.41
CA GLU A 5 -5.09 -29.00 -5.98
C GLU A 5 -5.80 -27.80 -5.33
N HIS A 6 -6.80 -28.02 -4.50
CA HIS A 6 -7.49 -26.97 -3.74
C HIS A 6 -6.50 -26.35 -2.74
N TRP A 7 -5.81 -25.30 -3.20
CA TRP A 7 -4.72 -24.61 -2.48
C TRP A 7 -5.17 -23.98 -1.16
N HIS A 8 -6.46 -23.69 -1.01
CA HIS A 8 -7.02 -22.99 0.14
C HIS A 8 -7.65 -23.92 1.19
N GLY A 9 -7.32 -25.22 1.21
CA GLY A 9 -7.95 -26.20 2.06
C GLY A 9 -9.29 -26.74 1.51
N SER A 10 -9.86 -27.72 2.20
CA SER A 10 -11.18 -28.26 1.84
C SER A 10 -12.28 -27.20 2.04
N ILE A 11 -13.38 -27.27 1.25
CA ILE A 11 -14.60 -26.49 1.51
C ILE A 11 -15.15 -26.74 2.91
N SER A 12 -14.86 -27.91 3.48
CA SER A 12 -15.23 -28.24 4.87
C SER A 12 -14.41 -27.53 5.94
N ASP A 13 -13.28 -26.89 5.57
CA ASP A 13 -12.50 -26.05 6.47
C ASP A 13 -13.14 -24.66 6.55
N PRO A 14 -13.59 -24.20 7.73
CA PRO A 14 -14.24 -22.89 7.87
C PRO A 14 -13.29 -21.71 7.63
N PHE A 15 -11.99 -21.94 7.69
CA PHE A 15 -10.99 -20.89 7.54
C PHE A 15 -10.11 -21.07 6.32
N VAL A 16 -9.85 -19.98 5.62
CA VAL A 16 -8.83 -19.92 4.57
C VAL A 16 -7.48 -19.66 5.22
N ASN A 17 -6.46 -20.41 4.80
CA ASN A 17 -5.11 -20.20 5.29
C ASN A 17 -4.63 -18.77 4.96
N ARG A 18 -4.07 -18.10 5.96
CA ARG A 18 -3.68 -16.69 5.93
C ARG A 18 -2.55 -16.41 4.94
N GLU A 19 -1.54 -17.26 4.90
CA GLU A 19 -0.34 -17.08 4.05
C GLU A 19 -0.72 -17.26 2.58
N LEU A 20 -1.56 -18.26 2.27
CA LEU A 20 -2.09 -18.47 0.93
C LEU A 20 -3.05 -17.35 0.49
N ALA A 21 -3.87 -16.83 1.40
CA ALA A 21 -4.73 -15.67 1.14
C ALA A 21 -3.91 -14.40 0.85
N LEU A 22 -2.72 -14.24 1.48
CA LEU A 22 -1.82 -13.13 1.20
C LEU A 22 -1.16 -13.26 -0.18
N LEU A 23 -0.81 -14.46 -0.62
CA LEU A 23 -0.35 -14.69 -1.99
C LEU A 23 -1.47 -14.40 -3.01
N ALA A 24 -2.70 -14.84 -2.74
CA ALA A 24 -3.87 -14.49 -3.57
C ALA A 24 -4.10 -12.97 -3.67
N PHE A 25 -3.82 -12.21 -2.63
CA PHE A 25 -3.82 -10.75 -2.70
C PHE A 25 -2.75 -10.24 -3.66
N ASN A 26 -1.52 -10.76 -3.59
CA ASN A 26 -0.44 -10.35 -4.48
C ASN A 26 -0.71 -10.71 -5.96
N GLU A 27 -1.40 -11.82 -6.22
CA GLU A 27 -1.87 -12.17 -7.57
C GLU A 27 -2.85 -11.13 -8.13
N ARG A 28 -3.78 -10.62 -7.30
CA ARG A 28 -4.69 -9.53 -7.70
C ARG A 28 -3.96 -8.20 -7.94
N VAL A 29 -2.89 -7.93 -7.19
CA VAL A 29 -2.02 -6.77 -7.44
C VAL A 29 -1.26 -6.94 -8.75
N LEU A 30 -0.73 -8.16 -9.04
CA LEU A 30 -0.06 -8.45 -10.31
C LEU A 30 -1.01 -8.30 -11.50
N ALA A 31 -2.27 -8.68 -11.36
CA ALA A 31 -3.27 -8.51 -12.40
C ALA A 31 -3.47 -7.06 -12.85
N GLN A 32 -3.18 -6.07 -11.98
CA GLN A 32 -3.14 -4.65 -12.39
C GLN A 32 -1.95 -4.35 -13.32
N ALA A 33 -0.83 -5.05 -13.14
CA ALA A 33 0.31 -4.94 -14.04
C ALA A 33 0.06 -5.66 -15.38
N GLU A 34 -0.79 -6.68 -15.39
CA GLU A 34 -1.19 -7.42 -16.58
C GLU A 34 -2.28 -6.73 -17.41
N ASP A 35 -3.03 -5.80 -16.82
CA ASP A 35 -4.11 -5.09 -17.50
C ASP A 35 -3.55 -4.06 -18.50
N PRO A 36 -3.73 -4.23 -19.83
CA PRO A 36 -3.21 -3.31 -20.83
C PRO A 36 -3.88 -1.93 -20.80
N ARG A 37 -5.02 -1.76 -20.10
CA ARG A 37 -5.70 -0.46 -19.91
C ARG A 37 -4.97 0.43 -18.91
N VAL A 38 -4.11 -0.13 -18.09
CA VAL A 38 -3.27 0.59 -17.12
C VAL A 38 -2.07 1.18 -17.87
N PRO A 39 -1.69 2.46 -17.64
CA PRO A 39 -0.54 3.07 -18.28
C PRO A 39 0.77 2.28 -18.03
N PRO A 40 1.69 2.20 -19.01
CA PRO A 40 2.84 1.30 -18.94
C PRO A 40 3.75 1.49 -17.71
N LEU A 41 4.06 2.71 -17.32
CA LEU A 41 4.86 2.98 -16.12
C LEU A 41 4.11 2.64 -14.82
N GLU A 42 2.78 2.69 -14.81
CA GLU A 42 2.00 2.24 -13.67
C GLU A 42 1.92 0.71 -13.61
N ARG A 43 1.84 0.02 -14.76
CA ARG A 43 1.99 -1.44 -14.82
C ARG A 43 3.33 -1.88 -14.21
N LEU A 44 4.42 -1.19 -14.56
CA LEU A 44 5.73 -1.41 -13.96
C LEU A 44 5.71 -1.13 -12.44
N ARG A 45 4.98 -0.10 -11.98
CA ARG A 45 4.80 0.21 -10.55
C ARG A 45 4.11 -0.94 -9.81
N TYR A 46 3.02 -1.49 -10.35
CA TYR A 46 2.34 -2.63 -9.74
C TYR A 46 3.25 -3.86 -9.66
N LEU A 47 4.06 -4.11 -10.70
CA LEU A 47 5.06 -5.17 -10.68
C LEU A 47 6.05 -4.97 -9.52
N THR A 48 6.56 -3.75 -9.30
CA THR A 48 7.48 -3.44 -8.19
C THR A 48 6.80 -3.55 -6.83
N ILE A 49 5.52 -3.20 -6.72
CA ILE A 49 4.72 -3.37 -5.50
C ILE A 49 4.59 -4.84 -5.12
N VAL A 50 4.30 -5.73 -6.07
CA VAL A 50 4.24 -7.18 -5.81
C VAL A 50 5.58 -7.69 -5.30
N SER A 51 6.70 -7.25 -5.89
CA SER A 51 8.04 -7.63 -5.44
C SER A 51 8.33 -7.15 -4.01
N ASN A 52 7.94 -5.92 -3.68
CA ASN A 52 8.08 -5.38 -2.31
C ASN A 52 7.20 -6.12 -1.30
N ASN A 53 5.97 -6.45 -1.67
CA ASN A 53 5.06 -7.24 -0.83
C ASN A 53 5.60 -8.65 -0.58
N LEU A 54 6.20 -9.29 -1.61
CA LEU A 54 6.86 -10.58 -1.47
C LEU A 54 8.09 -10.49 -0.56
N ASP A 55 8.88 -9.43 -0.65
CA ASP A 55 10.01 -9.22 0.27
C ASP A 55 9.50 -9.21 1.71
N GLU A 56 8.50 -8.40 2.06
CA GLU A 56 7.92 -8.35 3.40
C GLU A 56 7.30 -9.71 3.80
N PHE A 57 6.65 -10.40 2.87
CA PHE A 57 6.06 -11.72 3.10
C PHE A 57 7.12 -12.75 3.51
N PHE A 58 8.25 -12.78 2.82
CA PHE A 58 9.35 -13.69 3.15
C PHE A 58 10.09 -13.27 4.42
N GLU A 59 10.37 -11.98 4.59
CA GLU A 59 11.06 -11.46 5.77
C GLU A 59 10.36 -11.78 7.09
N ILE A 60 9.03 -11.92 7.06
CA ILE A 60 8.22 -12.02 8.27
C ILE A 60 7.42 -13.32 8.31
N ARG A 61 6.57 -13.59 7.28
CA ARG A 61 5.60 -14.68 7.34
C ARG A 61 6.22 -16.03 7.03
N VAL A 62 7.02 -16.08 5.98
CA VAL A 62 7.72 -17.31 5.63
C VAL A 62 8.81 -17.60 6.66
N ALA A 63 9.48 -16.59 7.20
CA ALA A 63 10.43 -16.74 8.30
C ALA A 63 9.77 -17.36 9.53
N GLU A 64 8.63 -16.81 9.99
CA GLU A 64 7.83 -17.37 11.09
C GLU A 64 7.38 -18.82 10.80
N LEU A 65 6.91 -19.08 9.58
CA LEU A 65 6.45 -20.40 9.17
C LEU A 65 7.59 -21.43 9.10
N LYS A 66 8.80 -21.05 8.67
CA LYS A 66 10.00 -21.90 8.70
C LYS A 66 10.37 -22.25 10.14
N GLN A 67 10.43 -21.29 11.04
CA GLN A 67 10.71 -21.54 12.47
C GLN A 67 9.68 -22.50 13.09
N LEU A 68 8.39 -22.35 12.75
CA LEU A 68 7.35 -23.28 13.20
C LEU A 68 7.49 -24.69 12.59
N ALA A 69 7.99 -24.80 11.37
CA ALA A 69 8.21 -26.08 10.70
C ALA A 69 9.47 -26.82 11.21
N GLU A 70 10.50 -26.08 11.64
CA GLU A 70 11.75 -26.59 12.19
C GLU A 70 11.64 -26.98 13.68
N GLY A 71 10.68 -26.37 14.42
CA GLY A 71 10.39 -26.64 15.82
C GLY A 71 9.61 -27.95 16.00
N HIS A 72 10.19 -28.92 16.77
CA HIS A 72 9.61 -30.18 17.23
C HIS A 72 8.60 -30.95 16.34
N GLN A 73 8.76 -32.27 16.29
CA GLN A 73 8.21 -33.31 15.40
C GLN A 73 6.71 -33.31 15.06
N GLU A 74 5.90 -32.37 15.52
CA GLU A 74 4.43 -32.44 15.39
C GLU A 74 3.79 -31.38 14.48
N ASN A 75 4.56 -30.45 13.89
CA ASN A 75 3.96 -29.38 13.12
C ASN A 75 3.80 -29.74 11.63
N ARG A 76 3.14 -30.88 11.34
CA ARG A 76 2.84 -31.32 9.97
C ARG A 76 2.06 -30.28 9.15
N ASP A 77 1.22 -29.49 9.81
CA ASP A 77 0.45 -28.45 9.16
C ASP A 77 1.34 -27.29 8.70
N ALA A 78 2.29 -26.85 9.51
CA ALA A 78 3.26 -25.83 9.11
C ALA A 78 4.11 -26.27 7.91
N ILE A 79 4.57 -27.52 7.90
CA ILE A 79 5.33 -28.10 6.78
C ILE A 79 4.49 -28.13 5.51
N ARG A 80 3.23 -28.59 5.59
CA ARG A 80 2.30 -28.62 4.45
C ARG A 80 2.04 -27.24 3.89
N VAL A 81 1.77 -26.25 4.76
CA VAL A 81 1.53 -24.86 4.37
C VAL A 81 2.78 -24.25 3.76
N LEU A 82 3.97 -24.47 4.34
CA LEU A 82 5.24 -23.99 3.81
C LEU A 82 5.50 -24.50 2.39
N LYS A 83 5.26 -25.79 2.13
CA LYS A 83 5.39 -26.37 0.79
C LYS A 83 4.42 -25.72 -0.21
N ALA A 84 3.17 -25.53 0.18
CA ALA A 84 2.17 -24.87 -0.67
C ALA A 84 2.53 -23.40 -0.94
N VAL A 85 3.00 -22.67 0.07
CA VAL A 85 3.47 -21.29 -0.04
C VAL A 85 4.66 -21.18 -0.99
N ARG A 86 5.69 -22.04 -0.85
CA ARG A 86 6.86 -22.06 -1.73
C ARG A 86 6.47 -22.26 -3.20
N LYS A 87 5.63 -23.25 -3.48
CA LYS A 87 5.14 -23.56 -4.83
C LYS A 87 4.39 -22.37 -5.44
N ARG A 88 3.45 -21.78 -4.70
CA ARG A 88 2.64 -20.65 -5.19
C ARG A 88 3.45 -19.36 -5.35
N ALA A 89 4.34 -19.07 -4.42
CA ALA A 89 5.25 -17.93 -4.50
C ALA A 89 6.21 -18.05 -5.70
N SER A 90 6.76 -19.24 -5.95
CA SER A 90 7.60 -19.49 -7.13
C SER A 90 6.83 -19.24 -8.44
N ALA A 91 5.60 -19.75 -8.55
CA ALA A 91 4.74 -19.51 -9.71
C ALA A 91 4.43 -18.01 -9.90
N LEU A 92 4.18 -17.27 -8.82
CA LEU A 92 3.94 -15.84 -8.86
C LEU A 92 5.19 -15.06 -9.33
N VAL A 93 6.38 -15.43 -8.83
CA VAL A 93 7.66 -14.83 -9.25
C VAL A 93 7.93 -15.10 -10.74
N GLN A 94 7.72 -16.33 -11.20
CA GLN A 94 7.89 -16.67 -12.63
C GLN A 94 6.94 -15.85 -13.51
N ARG A 95 5.69 -15.68 -13.08
CA ARG A 95 4.70 -14.86 -13.80
C ARG A 95 5.09 -13.37 -13.84
N GLN A 96 5.67 -12.82 -12.76
CA GLN A 96 6.20 -11.46 -12.74
C GLN A 96 7.31 -11.25 -13.78
N TYR A 97 8.29 -12.17 -13.85
CA TYR A 97 9.40 -12.03 -14.80
C TYR A 97 8.96 -12.31 -16.25
N ALA A 98 7.99 -13.18 -16.45
CA ALA A 98 7.38 -13.38 -17.76
C ALA A 98 6.67 -12.10 -18.26
N LEU A 99 5.88 -11.46 -17.41
CA LEU A 99 5.23 -10.18 -17.70
C LEU A 99 6.25 -9.07 -18.01
N LEU A 100 7.28 -8.94 -17.17
CA LEU A 100 8.34 -7.95 -17.37
C LEU A 100 8.99 -8.10 -18.74
N ASN A 101 9.46 -9.31 -19.06
CA ASN A 101 10.28 -9.54 -20.26
C ASN A 101 9.47 -9.61 -21.56
N ARG A 102 8.26 -10.19 -21.53
CA ARG A 102 7.46 -10.43 -22.74
C ARG A 102 6.53 -9.27 -23.09
N GLU A 103 6.18 -8.44 -22.12
CA GLU A 103 5.21 -7.37 -22.33
C GLU A 103 5.74 -5.99 -21.93
N LEU A 104 6.15 -5.80 -20.65
CA LEU A 104 6.42 -4.46 -20.15
C LEU A 104 7.65 -3.84 -20.77
N LEU A 105 8.77 -4.56 -20.85
CA LEU A 105 9.99 -4.02 -21.49
C LEU A 105 9.79 -3.73 -22.99
N PRO A 106 9.18 -4.60 -23.81
CA PRO A 106 8.85 -4.27 -25.19
C PRO A 106 7.91 -3.06 -25.33
N THR A 107 6.87 -2.97 -24.47
CA THR A 107 5.93 -1.84 -24.49
C THR A 107 6.65 -0.52 -24.16
N LEU A 108 7.50 -0.51 -23.14
CA LEU A 108 8.28 0.67 -22.75
C LEU A 108 9.29 1.06 -23.84
N GLN A 109 9.92 0.08 -24.49
CA GLN A 109 10.83 0.31 -25.62
C GLN A 109 10.11 0.95 -26.80
N ALA A 110 8.90 0.50 -27.13
CA ALA A 110 8.09 1.12 -28.18
C ALA A 110 7.74 2.58 -27.89
N GLU A 111 7.68 2.95 -26.60
CA GLU A 111 7.45 4.31 -26.12
C GLU A 111 8.76 5.12 -25.93
N GLY A 112 9.90 4.59 -26.40
CA GLY A 112 11.20 5.25 -26.30
C GLY A 112 11.86 5.21 -24.92
N VAL A 113 11.39 4.36 -24.02
CA VAL A 113 12.00 4.07 -22.72
C VAL A 113 12.76 2.75 -22.83
N VAL A 114 14.07 2.82 -22.99
CA VAL A 114 14.93 1.66 -23.32
C VAL A 114 15.86 1.35 -22.17
N ILE A 115 15.83 0.12 -21.69
CA ILE A 115 16.80 -0.40 -20.71
C ILE A 115 17.84 -1.23 -21.46
N HIS A 116 19.03 -0.66 -21.67
CA HIS A 116 20.11 -1.32 -22.37
C HIS A 116 20.72 -2.46 -21.54
N ARG A 117 20.77 -3.66 -22.13
CA ARG A 117 21.43 -4.84 -21.54
C ARG A 117 22.85 -4.94 -22.07
N SER A 118 23.74 -5.60 -21.34
CA SER A 118 25.15 -5.72 -21.72
C SER A 118 25.38 -6.40 -23.07
N GLU A 119 24.52 -7.33 -23.45
CA GLU A 119 24.54 -8.01 -24.73
C GLU A 119 24.16 -7.12 -25.92
N ASP A 120 23.45 -6.03 -25.69
CA ASP A 120 22.94 -5.10 -26.71
C ASP A 120 23.78 -3.80 -26.82
N TRP A 121 24.94 -3.72 -26.15
CA TRP A 121 25.72 -2.48 -26.14
C TRP A 121 26.41 -2.20 -27.48
N THR A 122 26.13 -1.03 -28.02
CA THR A 122 26.92 -0.45 -29.10
C THR A 122 28.32 -0.06 -28.60
N PRO A 123 29.31 0.18 -29.50
CA PRO A 123 30.63 0.68 -29.08
C PRO A 123 30.56 1.93 -28.18
N GLU A 124 29.66 2.87 -28.51
CA GLU A 124 29.46 4.13 -27.76
C GLU A 124 28.87 3.88 -26.37
N LEU A 125 27.90 2.96 -26.26
CA LEU A 125 27.34 2.54 -24.99
C LEU A 125 28.37 1.85 -24.11
N ARG A 126 29.22 0.99 -24.72
CA ARG A 126 30.29 0.30 -24.02
C ARG A 126 31.33 1.28 -23.50
N GLU A 127 31.79 2.21 -24.34
CA GLU A 127 32.75 3.24 -23.94
C GLU A 127 32.20 4.15 -22.82
N TRP A 128 30.93 4.53 -22.90
CA TRP A 128 30.27 5.30 -21.84
C TRP A 128 30.20 4.51 -20.53
N ALA A 129 29.80 3.24 -20.59
CA ALA A 129 29.68 2.37 -19.43
C ALA A 129 31.06 2.07 -18.81
N GLU A 130 32.11 1.93 -19.63
CA GLU A 130 33.50 1.71 -19.18
C GLU A 130 34.06 2.93 -18.41
N ARG A 131 33.85 4.15 -18.95
CA ARG A 131 34.21 5.38 -18.24
C ARG A 131 33.51 5.49 -16.89
N LEU A 132 32.19 5.20 -16.87
CA LEU A 132 31.40 5.21 -15.64
C LEU A 132 31.89 4.14 -14.65
N PHE A 133 32.19 2.93 -15.16
CA PHE A 133 32.71 1.85 -14.32
C PHE A 133 34.00 2.26 -13.62
N HIS A 134 35.00 2.73 -14.36
CA HIS A 134 36.30 3.13 -13.77
C HIS A 134 36.21 4.34 -12.84
N SER A 135 35.36 5.32 -13.15
CA SER A 135 35.29 6.55 -12.35
C SER A 135 34.43 6.45 -11.10
N GLU A 136 33.33 5.67 -11.14
CA GLU A 136 32.32 5.71 -10.07
C GLU A 136 32.03 4.34 -9.44
N VAL A 137 32.23 3.23 -10.16
CA VAL A 137 31.81 1.89 -9.72
C VAL A 137 33.00 1.08 -9.17
N GLU A 138 34.04 0.91 -9.95
CA GLU A 138 35.23 0.12 -9.60
C GLU A 138 35.85 0.52 -8.26
N PRO A 139 36.04 1.82 -7.93
CA PRO A 139 36.63 2.22 -6.65
C PRO A 139 35.82 1.80 -5.42
N LEU A 140 34.57 1.44 -5.59
CA LEU A 140 33.68 1.02 -4.52
C LEU A 140 33.53 -0.51 -4.42
N LEU A 141 34.08 -1.25 -5.38
CA LEU A 141 33.95 -2.71 -5.42
C LEU A 141 35.13 -3.36 -4.71
N THR A 142 34.83 -4.36 -3.90
CA THR A 142 35.84 -5.20 -3.24
C THR A 142 35.52 -6.66 -3.54
N PRO A 143 36.21 -7.29 -4.49
CA PRO A 143 36.07 -8.72 -4.75
C PRO A 143 36.66 -9.54 -3.62
N ILE A 144 35.98 -10.58 -3.16
CA ILE A 144 36.45 -11.48 -2.09
C ILE A 144 36.49 -12.89 -2.67
N ALA A 145 37.69 -13.43 -2.86
CA ALA A 145 37.88 -14.83 -3.24
C ALA A 145 37.52 -15.75 -2.05
N LEU A 146 36.82 -16.83 -2.35
CA LEU A 146 36.42 -17.81 -1.34
C LEU A 146 37.46 -18.92 -1.23
N ASP A 147 38.24 -18.91 -0.19
CA ASP A 147 39.23 -19.93 0.16
C ASP A 147 39.12 -20.29 1.66
N PRO A 148 39.82 -21.31 2.18
CA PRO A 148 39.75 -21.67 3.60
C PRO A 148 40.14 -20.57 4.60
N VAL A 149 40.85 -19.53 4.14
CA VAL A 149 41.28 -18.40 4.98
C VAL A 149 40.29 -17.22 4.89
N HIS A 150 39.55 -17.11 3.79
CA HIS A 150 38.54 -16.07 3.58
C HIS A 150 37.15 -16.67 3.69
N PRO A 151 36.50 -16.56 4.86
CA PRO A 151 35.15 -17.05 5.04
C PRO A 151 34.18 -16.30 4.12
N PHE A 152 33.03 -16.93 3.83
CA PHE A 152 31.99 -16.30 3.02
C PHE A 152 31.61 -14.94 3.61
N PRO A 153 31.59 -13.85 2.80
CA PRO A 153 31.33 -12.51 3.30
C PRO A 153 29.91 -12.38 3.85
N ARG A 154 29.72 -11.58 4.88
CA ARG A 154 28.40 -11.28 5.41
C ARG A 154 27.58 -10.49 4.40
N VAL A 155 26.64 -11.17 3.77
CA VAL A 155 25.70 -10.57 2.80
C VAL A 155 24.54 -9.95 3.55
N LEU A 156 24.34 -8.65 3.36
CA LEU A 156 23.24 -7.89 3.96
C LEU A 156 21.88 -8.29 3.36
N ASN A 157 20.82 -8.19 4.17
CA ASN A 157 19.46 -8.43 3.73
C ASN A 157 19.11 -7.60 2.47
N LYS A 158 18.60 -8.26 1.43
CA LYS A 158 18.17 -7.70 0.13
C LYS A 158 19.27 -6.93 -0.64
N SER A 159 20.54 -7.07 -0.27
CA SER A 159 21.66 -6.48 -1.04
C SER A 159 21.87 -7.22 -2.35
N LEU A 160 22.34 -6.50 -3.37
CA LEU A 160 22.76 -7.07 -4.65
C LEU A 160 24.20 -7.57 -4.54
N ASN A 161 24.41 -8.81 -4.96
CA ASN A 161 25.72 -9.46 -4.96
C ASN A 161 25.89 -10.24 -6.24
N PHE A 162 27.15 -10.55 -6.56
CA PHE A 162 27.52 -11.43 -7.66
C PHE A 162 28.34 -12.59 -7.10
N VAL A 163 28.04 -13.79 -7.57
CA VAL A 163 28.92 -14.94 -7.48
C VAL A 163 29.66 -15.05 -8.80
N VAL A 164 30.97 -15.12 -8.74
CA VAL A 164 31.86 -15.13 -9.90
C VAL A 164 32.58 -16.46 -9.94
N ASP A 165 32.49 -17.14 -11.07
CA ASP A 165 33.25 -18.35 -11.38
C ASP A 165 34.56 -17.95 -12.03
N LEU A 166 35.66 -18.41 -11.45
CA LEU A 166 37.02 -18.03 -11.84
C LEU A 166 37.86 -19.24 -12.19
N ASP A 167 38.74 -19.09 -13.14
CA ASP A 167 39.81 -20.05 -13.41
C ASP A 167 41.20 -19.37 -13.38
N GLY A 168 42.13 -20.01 -12.74
CA GLY A 168 43.53 -19.54 -12.64
C GLY A 168 44.07 -19.54 -11.23
N ARG A 169 45.22 -18.86 -11.07
CA ARG A 169 45.95 -18.78 -9.78
C ARG A 169 46.10 -17.34 -9.34
N ASP A 170 45.93 -17.14 -8.03
CA ASP A 170 46.16 -15.83 -7.42
C ASP A 170 47.68 -15.46 -7.42
N ALA A 171 47.94 -14.24 -6.95
CA ALA A 171 49.32 -13.72 -6.85
C ALA A 171 50.24 -14.58 -5.94
N PHE A 172 49.70 -15.49 -5.13
CA PHE A 172 50.40 -16.40 -4.26
C PHE A 172 50.53 -17.82 -4.83
N GLY A 173 50.01 -18.05 -6.05
CA GLY A 173 50.05 -19.32 -6.76
C GLY A 173 48.98 -20.33 -6.31
N ARG A 174 47.96 -19.92 -5.59
CA ARG A 174 46.85 -20.76 -5.15
C ARG A 174 45.74 -20.75 -6.20
N ASP A 175 45.14 -21.93 -6.42
CA ASP A 175 43.98 -22.04 -7.33
C ASP A 175 42.79 -21.28 -6.73
N VAL A 176 42.15 -20.43 -7.53
CA VAL A 176 40.98 -19.65 -7.16
C VAL A 176 39.84 -20.00 -8.10
N HIS A 177 38.68 -20.41 -7.55
CA HIS A 177 37.54 -20.87 -8.33
C HIS A 177 36.31 -20.00 -8.16
N ILE A 178 36.11 -19.36 -7.02
CA ILE A 178 34.89 -18.61 -6.73
C ILE A 178 35.23 -17.32 -6.00
N ALA A 179 34.60 -16.23 -6.41
CA ALA A 179 34.61 -14.97 -5.68
C ALA A 179 33.21 -14.40 -5.49
N ILE A 180 33.04 -13.55 -4.49
CA ILE A 180 31.86 -12.75 -4.24
C ILE A 180 32.18 -11.28 -4.44
N VAL A 181 31.33 -10.59 -5.21
CA VAL A 181 31.39 -9.14 -5.39
C VAL A 181 30.09 -8.53 -4.90
N GLN A 182 30.18 -7.63 -3.92
CA GLN A 182 29.04 -6.92 -3.37
C GLN A 182 28.83 -5.61 -4.12
N ALA A 183 27.66 -5.38 -4.72
CA ALA A 183 27.37 -4.13 -5.40
C ALA A 183 27.23 -2.96 -4.42
N PRO A 184 27.78 -1.77 -4.74
CA PRO A 184 27.73 -0.61 -3.86
C PRO A 184 26.29 -0.20 -3.56
N ARG A 185 25.98 0.07 -2.29
CA ARG A 185 24.65 0.53 -1.85
C ARG A 185 24.44 2.02 -2.08
N SER A 186 25.50 2.78 -2.17
CA SER A 186 25.51 4.24 -2.40
C SER A 186 25.09 4.63 -3.82
N LEU A 187 25.30 3.74 -4.80
CA LEU A 187 24.97 4.01 -6.19
C LEU A 187 23.51 3.67 -6.51
N PRO A 188 22.85 4.44 -7.42
CA PRO A 188 21.55 4.10 -7.95
C PRO A 188 21.61 2.78 -8.72
N ARG A 189 20.48 2.04 -8.76
CA ARG A 189 20.41 0.77 -9.50
C ARG A 189 20.04 0.96 -10.96
N VAL A 190 19.44 2.09 -11.28
CA VAL A 190 19.11 2.49 -12.66
C VAL A 190 19.87 3.78 -12.97
N LEU A 191 20.63 3.75 -14.04
CA LEU A 191 21.48 4.84 -14.50
C LEU A 191 20.84 5.45 -15.76
N ARG A 192 20.84 6.78 -15.85
CA ARG A 192 20.38 7.47 -17.07
C ARG A 192 21.54 7.52 -18.06
N VAL A 193 21.28 7.03 -19.26
CA VAL A 193 22.23 7.12 -20.38
C VAL A 193 21.91 8.38 -21.18
N PRO A 194 22.89 9.22 -21.52
CA PRO A 194 22.66 10.40 -22.34
C PRO A 194 22.02 10.03 -23.71
N PRO A 195 21.05 10.81 -24.21
CA PRO A 195 20.35 10.48 -25.45
C PRO A 195 21.27 10.33 -26.67
N GLU A 196 22.36 11.11 -26.72
CA GLU A 196 23.38 11.06 -27.77
C GLU A 196 24.19 9.75 -27.76
N VAL A 197 24.26 9.06 -26.62
CA VAL A 197 24.93 7.76 -26.45
C VAL A 197 23.94 6.62 -26.63
N SER A 198 22.74 6.77 -26.06
CA SER A 198 21.73 5.70 -26.10
C SER A 198 20.96 5.63 -27.41
N GLY A 199 20.93 6.72 -28.20
CA GLY A 199 20.05 6.85 -29.37
C GLY A 199 18.57 6.97 -29.04
N HIS A 200 18.20 7.08 -27.75
CA HIS A 200 16.81 7.13 -27.28
C HIS A 200 16.61 8.26 -26.26
N PRO A 201 15.44 8.94 -26.24
CA PRO A 201 15.17 10.05 -25.33
C PRO A 201 15.19 9.65 -23.84
N HIS A 202 14.86 8.39 -23.54
CA HIS A 202 14.86 7.84 -22.20
C HIS A 202 15.67 6.54 -22.16
N GLY A 203 16.96 6.62 -22.53
CA GLY A 203 17.91 5.52 -22.39
C GLY A 203 18.31 5.30 -20.94
N LEU A 204 18.25 4.06 -20.49
CA LEU A 204 18.55 3.64 -19.13
C LEU A 204 19.48 2.41 -19.18
N MET A 205 20.28 2.26 -18.12
CA MET A 205 21.14 1.09 -17.93
C MET A 205 21.07 0.64 -16.48
N LEU A 206 21.06 -0.67 -16.23
CA LEU A 206 21.11 -1.19 -14.88
C LEU A 206 22.57 -1.22 -14.39
N LEU A 207 22.81 -0.85 -13.14
CA LEU A 207 24.10 -0.98 -12.49
C LEU A 207 24.62 -2.44 -12.57
N THR A 208 23.70 -3.42 -12.53
CA THR A 208 24.06 -4.84 -12.71
C THR A 208 24.72 -5.11 -14.04
N SER A 209 24.23 -4.51 -15.12
CA SER A 209 24.80 -4.66 -16.46
C SER A 209 26.20 -4.05 -16.54
N VAL A 210 26.40 -2.88 -15.91
CA VAL A 210 27.73 -2.24 -15.84
C VAL A 210 28.72 -3.12 -15.09
N VAL A 211 28.38 -3.58 -13.88
CA VAL A 211 29.25 -4.45 -13.07
C VAL A 211 29.57 -5.75 -13.80
N GLN A 212 28.59 -6.42 -14.44
CA GLN A 212 28.79 -7.67 -15.17
C GLN A 212 29.65 -7.46 -16.42
N GLY A 213 29.41 -6.36 -17.16
CA GLY A 213 30.17 -6.06 -18.39
C GLY A 213 31.66 -5.86 -18.19
N PHE A 214 32.07 -5.42 -16.99
CA PHE A 214 33.46 -5.14 -16.63
C PHE A 214 33.97 -5.99 -15.46
N MET A 215 33.31 -7.12 -15.17
CA MET A 215 33.67 -8.01 -14.06
C MET A 215 35.14 -8.49 -14.15
N HIS A 216 35.63 -8.73 -15.36
CA HIS A 216 37.01 -9.18 -15.63
C HIS A 216 38.07 -8.19 -15.14
N VAL A 217 37.77 -6.89 -15.09
CA VAL A 217 38.69 -5.85 -14.61
C VAL A 217 39.03 -6.05 -13.13
N LEU A 218 38.10 -6.61 -12.35
CA LEU A 218 38.25 -6.83 -10.91
C LEU A 218 39.19 -8.02 -10.58
N PHE A 219 39.54 -8.84 -11.56
CA PHE A 219 40.31 -10.08 -11.38
C PHE A 219 41.50 -10.14 -12.33
N PRO A 220 42.50 -9.22 -12.25
CA PRO A 220 43.60 -9.20 -13.15
C PRO A 220 44.42 -10.49 -13.04
N GLY A 221 44.67 -11.15 -14.16
CA GLY A 221 45.42 -12.42 -14.23
C GLY A 221 44.60 -13.68 -13.99
N LEU A 222 43.31 -13.57 -13.71
CA LEU A 222 42.37 -14.69 -13.62
C LEU A 222 41.36 -14.63 -14.78
N GLU A 223 40.89 -15.77 -15.24
CA GLU A 223 39.78 -15.85 -16.21
C GLU A 223 38.46 -15.81 -15.48
N VAL A 224 37.60 -14.87 -15.86
CA VAL A 224 36.19 -14.84 -15.39
C VAL A 224 35.35 -15.72 -16.29
N VAL A 225 35.09 -16.95 -15.85
CA VAL A 225 34.30 -17.93 -16.60
C VAL A 225 32.84 -17.48 -16.68
N SER A 226 32.27 -17.07 -15.56
CA SER A 226 30.90 -16.54 -15.50
C SER A 226 30.67 -15.65 -14.26
N SER A 227 29.66 -14.78 -14.33
CA SER A 227 29.23 -13.97 -13.16
C SER A 227 27.70 -13.92 -13.09
N HIS A 228 27.16 -14.18 -11.91
CA HIS A 228 25.73 -14.31 -11.70
C HIS A 228 25.28 -13.50 -10.50
N GLN A 229 24.26 -12.65 -10.68
CA GLN A 229 23.68 -11.86 -9.60
C GLN A 229 22.84 -12.73 -8.69
N PHE A 230 22.89 -12.40 -7.39
CA PHE A 230 22.02 -12.98 -6.39
C PHE A 230 21.69 -11.99 -5.29
N ARG A 231 20.60 -12.24 -4.57
CA ARG A 231 20.24 -11.57 -3.31
C ARG A 231 19.64 -12.55 -2.32
N VAL A 232 19.84 -12.29 -1.03
CA VAL A 232 19.27 -13.07 0.07
C VAL A 232 18.21 -12.24 0.78
N THR A 233 17.05 -12.82 1.03
CA THR A 233 16.04 -12.27 1.95
C THR A 233 16.20 -12.95 3.29
N ARG A 234 16.30 -12.15 4.37
CA ARG A 234 16.54 -12.62 5.72
C ARG A 234 15.35 -12.35 6.62
N ASN A 235 15.22 -13.12 7.69
CA ASN A 235 14.30 -12.78 8.76
C ASN A 235 14.62 -11.38 9.29
N SER A 236 13.63 -10.51 9.30
CA SER A 236 13.75 -9.11 9.72
C SER A 236 12.84 -8.78 10.90
N ASP A 237 12.28 -9.78 11.57
CA ASP A 237 11.50 -9.53 12.77
C ASP A 237 12.44 -9.13 13.92
N LEU A 238 12.07 -8.07 14.63
CA LEU A 238 12.83 -7.58 15.76
C LEU A 238 12.32 -8.26 17.03
N TYR A 239 13.21 -8.92 17.74
CA TYR A 239 12.94 -9.58 19.01
C TYR A 239 13.39 -8.68 20.17
N VAL A 240 12.62 -7.62 20.43
CA VAL A 240 12.81 -6.81 21.65
C VAL A 240 11.73 -7.24 22.64
N ASP A 241 12.15 -7.79 23.78
CA ASP A 241 11.25 -8.04 24.90
C ASP A 241 11.02 -6.73 25.64
N ASP A 242 9.94 -6.03 25.26
CA ASP A 242 9.59 -4.73 25.83
C ASP A 242 9.10 -4.81 27.29
N GLU A 243 8.86 -6.01 27.84
CA GLU A 243 8.53 -6.22 29.26
C GLU A 243 9.79 -6.26 30.15
N GLU A 244 10.93 -6.75 29.63
CA GLU A 244 12.19 -6.88 30.37
C GLU A 244 13.13 -5.69 30.20
N VAL A 245 12.93 -4.84 29.21
CA VAL A 245 13.82 -3.75 28.83
C VAL A 245 13.55 -2.46 29.61
N THR A 246 14.57 -1.92 30.25
CA THR A 246 14.46 -0.65 31.00
C THR A 246 14.52 0.60 30.12
N ASP A 247 15.16 0.53 28.94
CA ASP A 247 15.22 1.60 27.92
C ASP A 247 14.94 1.01 26.51
N LEU A 248 13.68 1.10 26.10
CA LEU A 248 13.23 0.60 24.80
C LEU A 248 13.96 1.25 23.61
N LYS A 249 14.34 2.55 23.74
CA LYS A 249 15.03 3.28 22.67
C LYS A 249 16.47 2.79 22.48
N ALA A 250 17.16 2.45 23.57
CA ALA A 250 18.51 1.88 23.51
C ALA A 250 18.49 0.45 22.94
N ALA A 251 17.63 -0.42 23.48
CA ALA A 251 17.49 -1.81 23.03
C ALA A 251 17.12 -1.91 21.55
N LEU A 252 16.19 -1.06 21.08
CA LEU A 252 15.78 -1.03 19.69
C LEU A 252 16.93 -0.61 18.76
N ARG A 253 17.81 0.30 19.19
CA ARG A 253 18.97 0.72 18.40
C ARG A 253 19.93 -0.44 18.15
N ASP A 254 20.17 -1.27 19.14
CA ASP A 254 21.08 -2.41 19.04
C ASP A 254 20.47 -3.50 18.14
N GLU A 255 19.19 -3.81 18.28
CA GLU A 255 18.48 -4.77 17.45
C GLU A 255 18.37 -4.34 15.96
N LEU A 256 18.25 -3.04 15.67
CA LEU A 256 18.21 -2.54 14.30
C LEU A 256 19.48 -2.87 13.51
N VAL A 257 20.63 -2.94 14.17
CA VAL A 257 21.89 -3.34 13.54
C VAL A 257 21.88 -4.82 13.19
N GLN A 258 21.33 -5.67 14.09
CA GLN A 258 21.25 -7.12 13.90
C GLN A 258 20.25 -7.54 12.82
N ARG A 259 19.23 -6.74 12.57
CA ARG A 259 18.18 -7.00 11.57
C ARG A 259 18.70 -7.35 10.17
N HIS A 260 19.85 -6.80 9.81
CA HIS A 260 20.45 -7.07 8.51
C HIS A 260 21.09 -8.46 8.38
N PHE A 261 21.26 -9.19 9.49
CA PHE A 261 22.01 -10.44 9.58
C PHE A 261 21.19 -11.61 10.17
N GLY A 262 19.87 -11.48 10.25
CA GLY A 262 18.99 -12.57 10.62
C GLY A 262 19.11 -13.79 9.68
N ASP A 263 18.51 -14.91 10.04
CA ASP A 263 18.53 -16.14 9.25
C ASP A 263 18.05 -15.94 7.83
N ALA A 264 18.70 -16.60 6.88
CA ALA A 264 18.28 -16.55 5.48
C ALA A 264 16.95 -17.32 5.30
N VAL A 265 16.02 -16.71 4.58
CA VAL A 265 14.69 -17.28 4.32
C VAL A 265 14.55 -17.74 2.88
N ARG A 266 15.09 -16.97 1.92
CA ARG A 266 15.17 -17.35 0.51
C ARG A 266 16.38 -16.70 -0.16
N ILE A 267 16.77 -17.28 -1.31
CA ILE A 267 17.72 -16.68 -2.23
C ILE A 267 17.07 -16.51 -3.62
N GLU A 268 17.22 -15.34 -4.22
CA GLU A 268 16.94 -15.11 -5.63
C GLU A 268 18.26 -15.08 -6.38
N VAL A 269 18.35 -15.81 -7.46
CA VAL A 269 19.57 -15.98 -8.27
C VAL A 269 19.25 -15.91 -9.75
N SER A 270 20.16 -15.38 -10.56
CA SER A 270 20.03 -15.42 -12.03
C SER A 270 19.72 -16.83 -12.53
N SER A 271 18.71 -16.99 -13.36
CA SER A 271 18.36 -18.30 -13.97
C SER A 271 19.47 -18.91 -14.84
N ALA A 272 20.46 -18.11 -15.24
CA ALA A 272 21.65 -18.58 -15.95
C ALA A 272 22.76 -19.08 -15.01
N CYS A 273 22.57 -19.00 -13.68
CA CYS A 273 23.59 -19.43 -12.72
C CYS A 273 23.75 -20.96 -12.76
N PRO A 274 24.98 -21.48 -12.93
CA PRO A 274 25.23 -22.92 -12.92
C PRO A 274 24.78 -23.59 -11.62
N GLU A 275 24.29 -24.82 -11.73
CA GLU A 275 23.75 -25.57 -10.58
C GLU A 275 24.78 -25.75 -9.47
N ALA A 276 26.07 -25.90 -9.82
CA ALA A 276 27.17 -26.05 -8.86
C ALA A 276 27.30 -24.80 -7.96
N LEU A 277 27.23 -23.59 -8.57
CA LEU A 277 27.26 -22.32 -7.84
C LEU A 277 25.97 -22.14 -7.00
N CYS A 278 24.81 -22.48 -7.53
CA CYS A 278 23.55 -22.45 -6.78
C CYS A 278 23.60 -23.36 -5.55
N LYS A 279 24.14 -24.60 -5.69
CA LYS A 279 24.33 -25.53 -4.57
C LYS A 279 25.31 -24.99 -3.53
N ARG A 280 26.37 -24.29 -3.95
CA ARG A 280 27.32 -23.64 -3.05
C ARG A 280 26.64 -22.54 -2.26
N LEU A 281 25.95 -21.61 -2.92
CA LEU A 281 25.22 -20.52 -2.27
C LEU A 281 24.15 -21.07 -1.29
N ARG A 282 23.41 -22.09 -1.68
CA ARG A 282 22.41 -22.73 -0.82
C ARG A 282 23.02 -23.26 0.48
N ARG A 283 24.17 -23.91 0.42
CA ARG A 283 24.88 -24.42 1.61
C ARG A 283 25.36 -23.28 2.51
N GLU A 284 25.94 -22.24 1.94
CA GLU A 284 26.46 -21.08 2.70
C GLU A 284 25.36 -20.37 3.47
N PHE A 285 24.13 -20.33 2.93
CA PHE A 285 23.00 -19.70 3.58
C PHE A 285 22.08 -20.66 4.33
N SER A 286 22.42 -21.94 4.43
CA SER A 286 21.61 -22.98 5.09
C SER A 286 20.17 -23.03 4.56
N LEU A 287 20.01 -22.99 3.24
CA LEU A 287 18.72 -22.98 2.55
C LEU A 287 18.40 -24.34 1.90
N GLU A 288 17.12 -24.67 1.84
CA GLU A 288 16.59 -25.80 1.10
C GLU A 288 16.48 -25.49 -0.40
N GLU A 289 16.27 -26.54 -1.21
CA GLU A 289 16.13 -26.38 -2.67
C GLU A 289 14.92 -25.51 -3.03
N ASP A 290 13.81 -25.70 -2.34
CA ASP A 290 12.58 -24.94 -2.51
C ASP A 290 12.68 -23.46 -2.04
N ASP A 291 13.80 -23.05 -1.40
CA ASP A 291 14.08 -21.67 -1.01
C ASP A 291 14.87 -20.91 -2.07
N VAL A 292 15.25 -21.58 -3.17
CA VAL A 292 15.97 -20.98 -4.29
C VAL A 292 14.98 -20.52 -5.37
N TYR A 293 15.04 -19.27 -5.72
CA TYR A 293 14.18 -18.63 -6.73
C TYR A 293 15.02 -18.19 -7.95
N PRO A 294 15.17 -19.03 -8.97
CA PRO A 294 15.84 -18.64 -10.20
C PRO A 294 14.99 -17.62 -10.96
N VAL A 295 15.60 -16.50 -11.35
CA VAL A 295 14.91 -15.39 -12.00
C VAL A 295 15.58 -14.98 -13.31
N ASN A 296 14.77 -14.72 -14.33
CA ASN A 296 15.25 -14.28 -15.64
C ASN A 296 15.19 -12.74 -15.73
N GLY A 297 16.17 -12.07 -15.12
CA GLY A 297 16.26 -10.61 -15.07
C GLY A 297 16.95 -10.12 -13.80
N PRO A 298 16.80 -8.83 -13.43
CA PRO A 298 17.42 -8.30 -12.23
C PRO A 298 16.81 -8.93 -10.96
N VAL A 299 17.66 -9.35 -10.02
CA VAL A 299 17.22 -10.06 -8.80
C VAL A 299 16.47 -9.17 -7.79
N ASN A 300 16.27 -7.91 -8.05
CA ASN A 300 15.53 -7.01 -7.16
C ASN A 300 14.63 -6.08 -7.98
N LEU A 301 13.45 -6.58 -8.36
CA LEU A 301 12.50 -5.83 -9.18
C LEU A 301 12.01 -4.53 -8.51
N VAL A 302 12.03 -4.44 -7.17
CA VAL A 302 11.69 -3.20 -6.44
C VAL A 302 12.52 -2.01 -6.95
N ARG A 303 13.76 -2.25 -7.36
CA ARG A 303 14.66 -1.19 -7.85
C ARG A 303 14.26 -0.61 -9.21
N LEU A 304 13.42 -1.30 -9.98
CA LEU A 304 12.83 -0.76 -11.20
C LEU A 304 11.85 0.40 -10.94
N GLN A 305 11.46 0.65 -9.68
CA GLN A 305 10.78 1.89 -9.29
C GLN A 305 11.57 3.12 -9.76
N GLN A 306 12.91 3.07 -9.75
CA GLN A 306 13.77 4.17 -10.22
C GLN A 306 13.56 4.49 -11.72
N VAL A 307 13.16 3.52 -12.55
CA VAL A 307 12.77 3.77 -13.95
C VAL A 307 11.61 4.77 -14.01
N ILE A 308 10.59 4.56 -13.17
CA ILE A 308 9.39 5.40 -13.11
C ILE A 308 9.72 6.82 -12.66
N ASP A 309 10.68 6.94 -11.74
CA ASP A 309 11.11 8.22 -11.17
C ASP A 309 12.00 9.01 -12.16
N LEU A 310 12.84 8.29 -12.95
CA LEU A 310 13.76 8.89 -13.93
C LEU A 310 13.08 9.29 -15.23
N VAL A 311 11.98 8.64 -15.62
CA VAL A 311 11.29 8.88 -16.91
C VAL A 311 10.24 9.97 -16.75
N ASP A 312 10.47 11.11 -17.41
CA ASP A 312 9.52 12.23 -17.46
C ASP A 312 8.56 12.05 -18.65
N ARG A 313 7.60 11.12 -18.52
CA ARG A 313 6.52 10.82 -19.46
C ARG A 313 5.19 10.72 -18.70
N PRO A 314 4.52 11.86 -18.44
CA PRO A 314 3.24 11.89 -17.72
C PRO A 314 2.12 11.10 -18.41
N ASP A 315 2.18 10.98 -19.73
CA ASP A 315 1.25 10.23 -20.58
C ASP A 315 1.35 8.69 -20.36
N LEU A 316 2.49 8.19 -19.88
CA LEU A 316 2.70 6.79 -19.50
C LEU A 316 2.37 6.49 -18.03
N LYS A 317 1.84 7.49 -17.30
CA LYS A 317 1.43 7.41 -15.89
C LYS A 317 -0.04 7.74 -15.73
N PHE A 318 -0.62 7.43 -14.58
CA PHE A 318 -1.95 7.97 -14.26
C PHE A 318 -1.94 9.49 -14.32
N GLY A 319 -2.96 10.08 -14.94
CA GLY A 319 -3.11 11.53 -15.01
C GLY A 319 -3.00 12.18 -13.62
N ALA A 320 -2.46 13.40 -13.55
CA ALA A 320 -2.35 14.13 -12.29
C ALA A 320 -3.72 14.24 -11.61
N PHE A 321 -3.78 13.94 -10.34
CA PHE A 321 -4.99 14.05 -9.52
C PHE A 321 -4.78 15.15 -8.48
N VAL A 322 -5.69 16.14 -8.49
CA VAL A 322 -5.72 17.23 -7.51
C VAL A 322 -6.88 16.95 -6.55
N PRO A 323 -6.62 16.68 -5.27
CA PRO A 323 -7.68 16.49 -4.28
C PRO A 323 -8.61 17.70 -4.19
N ALA A 324 -9.92 17.44 -4.06
CA ALA A 324 -10.89 18.47 -3.82
C ALA A 324 -10.65 19.17 -2.46
N TRP A 325 -10.97 20.45 -2.38
CA TRP A 325 -11.08 21.09 -1.08
C TRP A 325 -12.42 20.69 -0.43
N PRO A 326 -12.43 20.27 0.87
CA PRO A 326 -13.66 19.82 1.50
C PRO A 326 -14.76 20.90 1.50
N ALA A 327 -15.97 20.50 1.18
CA ALA A 327 -17.10 21.42 1.11
C ALA A 327 -17.38 22.09 2.47
N GLY A 328 -17.59 23.40 2.46
CA GLY A 328 -17.88 24.18 3.68
C GLY A 328 -16.68 24.54 4.54
N LEU A 329 -15.47 24.23 4.11
CA LEU A 329 -14.24 24.78 4.66
C LEU A 329 -13.72 25.91 3.80
N ASN A 330 -13.50 27.08 4.42
CA ASN A 330 -12.79 28.17 3.74
C ASN A 330 -11.28 28.00 3.91
N ALA A 331 -10.51 28.49 2.93
CA ALA A 331 -9.05 28.47 3.00
C ALA A 331 -8.47 29.41 4.08
N SER A 332 -9.29 30.22 4.75
CA SER A 332 -8.87 31.15 5.81
C SER A 332 -8.54 30.43 7.11
N ARG A 333 -7.43 30.80 7.73
CA ARG A 333 -6.86 30.10 8.89
C ARG A 333 -7.70 30.20 10.17
N ASN A 334 -8.49 31.26 10.35
CA ASN A 334 -9.12 31.59 11.62
C ASN A 334 -10.50 30.93 11.84
N GLU A 335 -11.08 30.33 10.81
CA GLU A 335 -12.44 29.80 10.84
C GLU A 335 -12.54 28.30 11.14
N LEU A 336 -11.41 27.57 11.17
CA LEU A 336 -11.46 26.11 11.27
C LEU A 336 -12.08 25.63 12.59
N PHE A 337 -11.65 26.16 13.72
CA PHE A 337 -12.21 25.80 15.04
C PHE A 337 -13.67 26.21 15.17
N ASP A 338 -14.05 27.37 14.64
CA ASP A 338 -15.44 27.83 14.65
C ASP A 338 -16.32 26.92 13.78
N ARG A 339 -15.80 26.46 12.64
CA ARG A 339 -16.52 25.54 11.76
C ARG A 339 -16.69 24.16 12.39
N ILE A 340 -15.65 23.61 13.05
CA ILE A 340 -15.72 22.34 13.76
C ILE A 340 -16.73 22.43 14.92
N ARG A 341 -16.85 23.60 15.57
CA ARG A 341 -17.80 23.82 16.65
C ARG A 341 -19.27 23.81 16.18
N VAL A 342 -19.52 24.20 14.95
CA VAL A 342 -20.87 24.21 14.34
C VAL A 342 -21.32 22.80 13.97
N GLY A 343 -20.40 21.90 13.60
CA GLY A 343 -20.73 20.53 13.23
C GLY A 343 -19.51 19.75 12.76
N ASP A 344 -19.66 18.45 12.74
CA ASP A 344 -18.62 17.52 12.31
C ASP A 344 -18.19 17.76 10.86
N ILE A 345 -16.90 17.57 10.58
CA ILE A 345 -16.32 17.68 9.24
C ILE A 345 -15.68 16.35 8.89
N LEU A 346 -16.25 15.67 7.89
CA LEU A 346 -15.69 14.45 7.31
C LEU A 346 -14.72 14.81 6.20
N LEU A 347 -13.57 14.17 6.20
CA LEU A 347 -12.55 14.22 5.15
C LEU A 347 -12.40 12.82 4.55
N HIS A 348 -12.40 12.73 3.22
CA HIS A 348 -12.23 11.47 2.50
C HIS A 348 -11.00 11.56 1.58
N HIS A 349 -9.85 11.11 2.08
CA HIS A 349 -8.61 11.07 1.29
C HIS A 349 -8.60 9.89 0.33
N PRO A 350 -7.91 9.97 -0.81
CA PRO A 350 -7.22 11.11 -1.38
C PRO A 350 -8.13 12.07 -2.15
N TYR A 351 -9.44 11.78 -2.23
CA TYR A 351 -10.42 12.54 -3.01
C TYR A 351 -10.56 13.96 -2.50
N GLU A 352 -10.49 14.13 -1.18
CA GLU A 352 -10.38 15.43 -0.51
C GLU A 352 -8.98 15.63 0.08
N SER A 353 -8.53 16.88 0.11
CA SER A 353 -7.19 17.26 0.57
C SER A 353 -6.94 16.89 2.04
N PHE A 354 -5.72 16.44 2.34
CA PHE A 354 -5.23 16.24 3.71
C PHE A 354 -4.84 17.57 4.39
N GLU A 355 -4.78 18.66 3.64
CA GLU A 355 -4.36 19.97 4.15
C GLU A 355 -5.19 20.48 5.34
N PRO A 356 -6.52 20.27 5.44
CA PRO A 356 -7.28 20.63 6.63
C PRO A 356 -6.76 20.00 7.92
N VAL A 357 -6.26 18.76 7.88
CA VAL A 357 -5.65 18.10 9.03
C VAL A 357 -4.31 18.77 9.41
N GLN A 358 -3.50 19.11 8.42
CA GLN A 358 -2.25 19.86 8.65
C GLN A 358 -2.56 21.25 9.22
N ARG A 359 -3.56 21.96 8.68
CA ARG A 359 -4.01 23.25 9.18
C ARG A 359 -4.58 23.19 10.58
N PHE A 360 -5.27 22.11 10.96
CA PHE A 360 -5.77 21.90 12.31
C PHE A 360 -4.63 21.99 13.34
N LEU A 361 -3.51 21.34 13.08
CA LEU A 361 -2.35 21.36 13.97
C LEU A 361 -1.51 22.63 13.85
N SER A 362 -1.28 23.13 12.64
CA SER A 362 -0.48 24.37 12.45
C SER A 362 -1.20 25.60 12.98
N SER A 363 -2.53 25.67 12.84
CA SER A 363 -3.34 26.74 13.45
C SER A 363 -3.34 26.62 14.97
N ALA A 364 -3.45 25.39 15.51
CA ALA A 364 -3.34 25.16 16.94
C ALA A 364 -1.98 25.60 17.51
N ALA A 365 -0.89 25.35 16.77
CA ALA A 365 0.44 25.79 17.18
C ALA A 365 0.56 27.31 17.29
N SER A 366 -0.09 28.05 16.39
CA SER A 366 -0.01 29.52 16.31
C SER A 366 -1.09 30.28 17.13
N ASP A 367 -2.23 29.65 17.43
CA ASP A 367 -3.34 30.28 18.16
C ASP A 367 -2.99 30.48 19.65
N PRO A 368 -2.93 31.73 20.18
CA PRO A 368 -2.62 31.99 21.57
C PRO A 368 -3.67 31.43 22.54
N SER A 369 -4.88 31.16 22.08
CA SER A 369 -5.94 30.56 22.90
C SER A 369 -5.77 29.05 23.11
N VAL A 370 -4.97 28.39 22.29
CA VAL A 370 -4.65 26.96 22.44
C VAL A 370 -3.66 26.79 23.58
N VAL A 371 -4.00 25.95 24.55
CA VAL A 371 -3.19 25.69 25.76
C VAL A 371 -2.50 24.34 25.71
N ALA A 372 -3.10 23.34 25.04
CA ALA A 372 -2.49 22.01 24.96
C ALA A 372 -2.81 21.31 23.62
N ILE A 373 -1.88 20.46 23.17
CA ILE A 373 -2.04 19.58 22.02
C ILE A 373 -1.61 18.16 22.43
N LYS A 374 -2.42 17.14 22.10
CA LYS A 374 -2.07 15.74 22.28
C LYS A 374 -2.19 15.01 20.95
N GLN A 375 -1.20 14.17 20.60
CA GLN A 375 -1.12 13.53 19.30
C GLN A 375 -0.60 12.10 19.42
N THR A 376 -1.22 11.14 18.72
CA THR A 376 -0.62 9.82 18.48
C THR A 376 0.15 9.82 17.18
N VAL A 377 1.31 9.19 17.16
CA VAL A 377 2.21 9.11 15.99
C VAL A 377 2.63 7.67 15.76
N TYR A 378 2.34 7.15 14.57
CA TYR A 378 2.77 5.81 14.13
C TYR A 378 3.76 5.90 12.96
N ARG A 379 3.40 6.63 11.89
CA ARG A 379 4.21 6.91 10.70
C ARG A 379 3.94 8.31 10.20
N THR A 380 4.99 9.13 10.07
CA THR A 380 4.86 10.52 9.58
C THR A 380 5.81 10.85 8.44
N GLY A 381 6.84 10.01 8.21
CA GLY A 381 7.94 10.30 7.31
C GLY A 381 8.97 11.28 7.87
N ALA A 382 10.09 11.44 7.20
CA ALA A 382 11.17 12.32 7.62
C ALA A 382 10.79 13.81 7.54
N ASP A 383 10.03 14.20 6.51
CA ASP A 383 9.56 15.58 6.29
C ASP A 383 8.08 15.69 6.68
N SER A 384 7.78 15.99 7.94
CA SER A 384 6.41 16.02 8.45
C SER A 384 6.01 17.39 8.98
N VAL A 385 5.11 18.07 8.24
CA VAL A 385 4.48 19.33 8.67
C VAL A 385 3.72 19.16 9.99
N VAL A 386 3.17 17.97 10.25
CA VAL A 386 2.52 17.63 11.51
C VAL A 386 3.51 17.67 12.67
N MET A 387 4.66 17.03 12.52
CA MET A 387 5.70 17.00 13.57
C MET A 387 6.31 18.39 13.80
N GLU A 388 6.59 19.15 12.73
CA GLU A 388 7.07 20.53 12.84
C GLU A 388 6.05 21.44 13.58
N SER A 389 4.74 21.23 13.33
CA SER A 389 3.68 21.97 14.05
C SER A 389 3.67 21.67 15.55
N LEU A 390 3.95 20.42 15.94
CA LEU A 390 4.04 20.04 17.36
C LEU A 390 5.28 20.66 18.03
N ILE A 391 6.43 20.66 17.34
CA ILE A 391 7.66 21.32 17.79
C ILE A 391 7.43 22.82 17.96
N GLU A 392 6.79 23.47 16.99
CA GLU A 392 6.48 24.90 17.06
C GLU A 392 5.50 25.23 18.21
N ALA A 393 4.50 24.37 18.44
CA ALA A 393 3.59 24.53 19.57
C ALA A 393 4.34 24.47 20.92
N ALA A 394 5.25 23.52 21.10
CA ALA A 394 6.06 23.39 22.31
C ALA A 394 6.97 24.61 22.50
N ARG A 395 7.64 25.09 21.44
CA ARG A 395 8.44 26.32 21.47
C ARG A 395 7.66 27.56 21.87
N ARG A 396 6.36 27.60 21.55
CA ARG A 396 5.44 28.67 21.95
C ARG A 396 4.84 28.50 23.36
N GLY A 397 5.36 27.55 24.14
CA GLY A 397 4.98 27.33 25.51
C GLY A 397 3.63 26.62 25.72
N LYS A 398 3.14 25.89 24.69
CA LYS A 398 1.96 25.04 24.82
C LYS A 398 2.33 23.68 25.40
N GLU A 399 1.43 23.08 26.16
CA GLU A 399 1.57 21.72 26.65
C GLU A 399 1.41 20.74 25.48
N VAL A 400 2.50 20.12 25.04
CA VAL A 400 2.48 19.17 23.92
C VAL A 400 2.80 17.77 24.44
N THR A 401 1.86 16.83 24.23
CA THR A 401 2.03 15.42 24.56
C THR A 401 1.97 14.59 23.28
N VAL A 402 3.00 13.81 23.01
CA VAL A 402 3.07 12.94 21.83
C VAL A 402 3.23 11.49 22.28
N VAL A 403 2.27 10.64 21.90
CA VAL A 403 2.40 9.20 22.06
C VAL A 403 2.96 8.66 20.75
N LEU A 404 4.23 8.28 20.76
CA LEU A 404 4.99 7.91 19.57
C LEU A 404 5.34 6.42 19.60
N GLU A 405 4.94 5.68 18.56
CA GLU A 405 5.23 4.26 18.42
C GLU A 405 6.64 4.05 17.86
N LEU A 406 7.57 3.66 18.71
CA LEU A 406 8.97 3.40 18.27
C LEU A 406 9.09 2.15 17.40
N MET A 407 8.31 1.11 17.68
CA MET A 407 8.36 -0.17 16.96
C MET A 407 7.46 -0.17 15.71
N ALA A 408 7.28 0.99 15.06
CA ALA A 408 6.63 1.09 13.77
C ALA A 408 7.57 0.54 12.69
N ARG A 409 7.32 -0.70 12.24
CA ARG A 409 8.20 -1.46 11.35
C ARG A 409 8.66 -0.64 10.14
N PHE A 410 9.99 -0.57 9.92
CA PHE A 410 10.71 0.20 8.89
C PHE A 410 10.70 1.74 9.07
N ASP A 411 10.08 2.27 10.12
CA ASP A 411 10.10 3.69 10.48
C ASP A 411 10.77 3.93 11.84
N GLU A 412 11.37 2.91 12.43
CA GLU A 412 11.93 2.95 13.79
C GLU A 412 12.96 4.08 13.94
N GLU A 413 13.93 4.17 13.03
CA GLU A 413 14.98 5.21 13.06
C GLU A 413 14.38 6.62 12.91
N THR A 414 13.46 6.79 11.97
CA THR A 414 12.76 8.07 11.75
C THR A 414 11.99 8.50 13.00
N ASN A 415 11.30 7.56 13.63
CA ASN A 415 10.52 7.84 14.83
C ASN A 415 11.44 8.17 16.02
N MET A 416 12.59 7.50 16.18
CA MET A 416 13.59 7.86 17.20
C MET A 416 14.16 9.28 17.00
N GLN A 417 14.40 9.68 15.75
CA GLN A 417 14.86 11.04 15.44
C GLN A 417 13.80 12.09 15.81
N TRP A 418 12.54 11.85 15.47
CA TRP A 418 11.42 12.73 15.84
C TRP A 418 11.26 12.82 17.36
N ALA A 419 11.36 11.69 18.07
CA ALA A 419 11.31 11.66 19.54
C ALA A 419 12.35 12.61 20.14
N SER A 420 13.61 12.47 19.73
CA SER A 420 14.71 13.31 20.24
C SER A 420 14.50 14.81 19.93
N ARG A 421 13.97 15.15 18.76
CA ARG A 421 13.65 16.55 18.42
C ARG A 421 12.51 17.12 19.24
N LEU A 422 11.46 16.35 19.52
CA LEU A 422 10.34 16.77 20.39
C LEU A 422 10.79 16.97 21.83
N GLU A 423 11.56 16.02 22.39
CA GLU A 423 12.13 16.11 23.75
C GLU A 423 13.01 17.34 23.90
N SER A 424 13.83 17.67 22.89
CA SER A 424 14.74 18.83 22.94
C SER A 424 14.02 20.18 23.05
N VAL A 425 12.73 20.27 22.70
CA VAL A 425 11.92 21.49 22.82
C VAL A 425 10.93 21.43 23.99
N GLY A 426 11.03 20.42 24.86
CA GLY A 426 10.23 20.28 26.08
C GLY A 426 8.86 19.64 25.87
N ALA A 427 8.58 19.00 24.73
CA ALA A 427 7.38 18.19 24.55
C ALA A 427 7.46 16.90 25.39
N LEU A 428 6.33 16.47 25.96
CA LEU A 428 6.23 15.18 26.63
C LEU A 428 6.09 14.07 25.57
N VAL A 429 7.07 13.22 25.45
CA VAL A 429 7.05 12.06 24.55
C VAL A 429 6.84 10.78 25.35
N VAL A 430 5.85 9.97 24.94
CA VAL A 430 5.55 8.66 25.50
C VAL A 430 5.76 7.61 24.41
N TYR A 431 6.53 6.58 24.70
CA TYR A 431 6.93 5.54 23.74
C TYR A 431 5.95 4.34 23.72
N GLY A 432 4.67 4.65 23.42
CA GLY A 432 3.64 3.63 23.36
C GLY A 432 3.23 3.07 24.71
N VAL A 433 2.75 1.83 24.73
CA VAL A 433 2.34 1.07 25.93
C VAL A 433 3.04 -0.28 25.85
N VAL A 434 3.69 -0.70 26.90
CA VAL A 434 4.37 -2.01 27.01
C VAL A 434 3.42 -3.13 26.59
N GLY A 435 3.87 -4.03 25.72
CA GLY A 435 3.09 -5.15 25.19
C GLY A 435 2.01 -4.77 24.14
N HIS A 436 1.78 -3.47 23.88
CA HIS A 436 0.70 -3.02 23.01
C HIS A 436 1.13 -1.89 22.08
N LYS A 437 1.30 -2.18 20.77
CA LYS A 437 1.67 -1.14 19.77
C LYS A 437 0.53 -0.12 19.61
N THR A 438 0.87 1.17 19.74
CA THR A 438 -0.09 2.26 19.56
C THR A 438 -0.36 2.54 18.10
N HIS A 439 -1.56 2.16 17.62
CA HIS A 439 -1.94 2.30 16.21
C HIS A 439 -3.14 3.22 15.97
N ALA A 440 -3.79 3.73 17.01
CA ALA A 440 -4.87 4.73 16.94
C ALA A 440 -4.36 6.03 16.30
N LYS A 441 -5.20 6.71 15.50
CA LYS A 441 -4.89 7.98 14.85
C LYS A 441 -5.77 9.06 15.43
N MET A 442 -5.23 9.79 16.41
CA MET A 442 -5.94 10.80 17.18
C MET A 442 -5.08 12.05 17.38
N ALA A 443 -5.70 13.21 17.22
CA ALA A 443 -5.14 14.49 17.63
C ALA A 443 -6.19 15.25 18.44
N MET A 444 -5.79 15.84 19.57
CA MET A 444 -6.66 16.65 20.42
C MET A 444 -6.02 18.01 20.67
N VAL A 445 -6.77 19.06 20.41
CA VAL A 445 -6.43 20.45 20.71
C VAL A 445 -7.33 20.93 21.84
N VAL A 446 -6.73 21.53 22.87
CA VAL A 446 -7.45 22.16 23.99
C VAL A 446 -7.31 23.67 23.86
N ARG A 447 -8.42 24.34 23.63
CA ARG A 447 -8.51 25.80 23.42
C ARG A 447 -9.26 26.48 24.53
N ARG A 448 -8.79 27.62 24.98
CA ARG A 448 -9.47 28.48 25.97
C ARG A 448 -10.45 29.39 25.23
N GLU A 449 -11.73 29.24 25.53
CA GLU A 449 -12.81 30.06 24.99
C GLU A 449 -13.55 30.75 26.13
N GLY A 450 -13.25 32.02 26.33
CA GLY A 450 -13.66 32.73 27.50
C GLY A 450 -13.12 32.09 28.81
N LYS A 451 -14.03 31.66 29.69
CA LYS A 451 -13.66 30.97 30.92
C LYS A 451 -13.61 29.46 30.84
N ARG A 452 -13.87 28.87 29.67
CA ARG A 452 -13.96 27.41 29.47
C ARG A 452 -12.80 26.88 28.64
N LEU A 453 -12.44 25.61 28.86
CA LEU A 453 -11.56 24.85 27.99
C LEU A 453 -12.43 23.99 27.08
N VAL A 454 -12.31 24.22 25.78
CA VAL A 454 -13.01 23.45 24.74
C VAL A 454 -12.02 22.50 24.07
N ARG A 455 -12.45 21.28 23.79
CA ARG A 455 -11.64 20.27 23.11
C ARG A 455 -12.11 20.14 21.66
N TYR A 456 -11.14 20.09 20.76
CA TYR A 456 -11.32 19.82 19.35
C TYR A 456 -10.51 18.59 19.02
N VAL A 457 -11.08 17.66 18.26
CA VAL A 457 -10.47 16.36 18.00
C VAL A 457 -10.46 16.06 16.51
N HIS A 458 -9.36 15.50 16.05
CA HIS A 458 -9.30 14.77 14.80
C HIS A 458 -9.13 13.27 15.10
N LEU A 459 -9.98 12.45 14.47
CA LEU A 459 -9.91 10.99 14.49
C LEU A 459 -9.76 10.50 13.05
N GLY A 460 -8.88 9.54 12.81
CA GLY A 460 -8.63 9.06 11.45
C GLY A 460 -8.52 7.54 11.36
N THR A 461 -8.85 7.00 10.18
CA THR A 461 -8.57 5.60 9.83
C THR A 461 -7.13 5.44 9.35
N GLY A 462 -6.52 6.49 8.79
CA GLY A 462 -5.20 6.55 8.19
C GLY A 462 -4.15 7.34 8.99
N ASN A 463 -2.89 7.13 8.68
CA ASN A 463 -1.75 7.77 9.33
C ASN A 463 -1.64 9.28 9.01
N TYR A 464 -1.01 10.04 9.90
CA TYR A 464 -0.69 11.46 9.72
C TYR A 464 0.51 11.65 8.77
N HIS A 465 0.38 11.17 7.54
CA HIS A 465 1.46 11.20 6.54
C HIS A 465 0.95 11.81 5.22
N PRO A 466 1.33 13.05 4.87
CA PRO A 466 0.78 13.77 3.72
C PRO A 466 0.99 13.06 2.37
N ARG A 467 2.14 12.40 2.18
CA ARG A 467 2.41 11.64 0.93
C ARG A 467 1.50 10.41 0.83
N THR A 468 1.31 9.68 1.94
CA THR A 468 0.43 8.51 2.01
C THR A 468 -1.03 8.91 1.76
N ALA A 469 -1.48 10.02 2.32
CA ALA A 469 -2.84 10.54 2.14
C ALA A 469 -3.19 10.94 0.68
N ARG A 470 -2.20 10.98 -0.23
CA ARG A 470 -2.43 11.19 -1.66
C ARG A 470 -2.70 9.91 -2.45
N VAL A 471 -2.42 8.75 -1.86
CA VAL A 471 -2.51 7.45 -2.55
C VAL A 471 -3.29 6.40 -1.74
N TYR A 472 -3.53 6.62 -0.45
CA TYR A 472 -4.34 5.77 0.41
C TYR A 472 -5.72 6.36 0.59
N GLU A 473 -6.74 5.54 0.45
CA GLU A 473 -8.11 5.91 0.76
C GLU A 473 -8.33 5.75 2.27
N ASP A 474 -8.64 6.86 2.93
CA ASP A 474 -8.86 6.94 4.37
C ASP A 474 -9.88 8.03 4.73
N PHE A 475 -10.53 7.89 5.87
CA PHE A 475 -11.41 8.91 6.44
C PHE A 475 -10.76 9.63 7.61
N GLY A 476 -11.05 10.92 7.72
CA GLY A 476 -10.76 11.75 8.89
C GLY A 476 -12.03 12.46 9.37
N LEU A 477 -12.23 12.52 10.68
CA LEU A 477 -13.33 13.25 11.32
C LEU A 477 -12.76 14.35 12.20
N LEU A 478 -13.09 15.61 11.91
CA LEU A 478 -12.86 16.74 12.80
C LEU A 478 -14.15 17.02 13.56
N THR A 479 -14.08 17.01 14.89
CA THR A 479 -15.26 17.16 15.77
C THR A 479 -14.96 17.93 17.04
N ALA A 480 -15.96 18.62 17.53
CA ALA A 480 -16.01 19.22 18.89
C ALA A 480 -17.11 18.57 19.75
N HIS A 481 -17.66 17.43 19.32
CA HIS A 481 -18.72 16.74 20.09
C HIS A 481 -18.22 16.40 21.49
N PRO A 482 -18.89 16.88 22.56
CA PRO A 482 -18.37 16.81 23.93
C PRO A 482 -18.07 15.39 24.40
N GLY A 483 -18.95 14.43 24.06
CA GLY A 483 -18.80 13.02 24.45
C GLY A 483 -17.61 12.34 23.75
N ILE A 484 -17.46 12.53 22.43
CA ILE A 484 -16.32 12.00 21.67
C ILE A 484 -15.01 12.62 22.18
N CYS A 485 -14.99 13.94 22.39
CA CYS A 485 -13.81 14.64 22.93
C CYS A 485 -13.44 14.18 24.35
N ALA A 486 -14.43 13.86 25.19
CA ALA A 486 -14.19 13.33 26.52
C ALA A 486 -13.55 11.93 26.46
N ASP A 487 -14.07 11.06 25.59
CA ASP A 487 -13.53 9.72 25.41
C ASP A 487 -12.10 9.73 24.81
N VAL A 488 -11.82 10.60 23.83
CA VAL A 488 -10.46 10.78 23.30
C VAL A 488 -9.50 11.24 24.40
N HIS A 489 -9.93 12.17 25.24
CA HIS A 489 -9.12 12.58 26.41
C HIS A 489 -8.83 11.39 27.33
N GLU A 490 -9.82 10.55 27.57
CA GLU A 490 -9.69 9.37 28.39
C GLU A 490 -8.74 8.33 27.77
N VAL A 491 -8.80 8.13 26.45
CA VAL A 491 -7.83 7.26 25.74
C VAL A 491 -6.41 7.81 25.91
N PHE A 492 -6.19 9.13 25.79
CA PHE A 492 -4.86 9.71 26.05
C PHE A 492 -4.42 9.49 27.51
N ARG A 493 -5.33 9.57 28.49
CA ARG A 493 -5.00 9.26 29.89
C ARG A 493 -4.53 7.82 30.08
N ARG A 494 -5.17 6.87 29.39
CA ARG A 494 -4.76 5.45 29.40
C ARG A 494 -3.39 5.26 28.77
N LEU A 495 -3.08 6.00 27.70
CA LEU A 495 -1.80 5.89 27.01
C LEU A 495 -0.63 6.53 27.77
N THR A 496 -0.90 7.51 28.64
CA THR A 496 0.15 8.28 29.33
C THR A 496 0.22 8.01 30.83
N GLY A 497 -0.77 7.32 31.40
CA GLY A 497 -0.84 7.05 32.82
C GLY A 497 -1.04 5.58 33.14
N LEU A 498 -0.55 5.15 34.31
CA LEU A 498 -0.64 3.74 34.76
C LEU A 498 -1.92 3.43 35.55
N GLY A 499 -2.84 4.39 35.64
CA GLY A 499 -4.07 4.25 36.43
C GLY A 499 -5.23 3.59 35.69
N GLN A 500 -6.20 3.03 36.44
CA GLN A 500 -7.47 2.61 35.86
C GLN A 500 -8.20 3.82 35.30
N ALA A 501 -8.48 3.78 33.98
CA ALA A 501 -9.18 4.83 33.28
C ALA A 501 -10.71 4.64 33.34
N GLY A 502 -11.46 5.72 33.21
CA GLY A 502 -12.93 5.70 33.18
C GLY A 502 -13.49 4.95 31.98
N GLN A 503 -14.76 4.57 32.01
CA GLN A 503 -15.44 3.93 30.88
C GLN A 503 -15.62 4.91 29.72
N LEU A 504 -15.34 4.45 28.50
CA LEU A 504 -15.67 5.15 27.25
C LEU A 504 -17.18 5.02 27.00
N LYS A 505 -17.81 6.11 26.54
CA LYS A 505 -19.25 6.17 26.29
C LYS A 505 -19.61 6.12 24.80
N HIS A 506 -18.72 6.65 23.96
CA HIS A 506 -18.93 6.77 22.52
C HIS A 506 -17.90 5.96 21.73
N LEU A 507 -16.63 5.99 22.14
CA LEU A 507 -15.56 5.27 21.44
C LEU A 507 -15.45 3.83 21.93
N ALA A 508 -15.03 2.96 21.00
CA ALA A 508 -14.56 1.62 21.35
C ALA A 508 -13.05 1.52 21.15
N GLN A 509 -12.34 0.98 22.15
CA GLN A 509 -10.88 0.90 22.15
C GLN A 509 -10.41 -0.56 22.27
N ALA A 510 -9.49 -0.98 21.41
CA ALA A 510 -8.74 -2.20 21.63
C ALA A 510 -7.57 -1.93 22.62
N PRO A 511 -7.20 -2.93 23.44
CA PRO A 511 -7.72 -4.31 23.49
C PRO A 511 -8.99 -4.49 24.37
N PHE A 512 -9.63 -3.45 24.83
CA PHE A 512 -10.65 -3.51 25.89
C PHE A 512 -12.08 -3.68 25.39
N THR A 513 -12.61 -2.68 24.67
CA THR A 513 -14.04 -2.59 24.34
C THR A 513 -14.35 -2.73 22.84
N LEU A 514 -13.34 -2.68 21.95
CA LEU A 514 -13.58 -2.70 20.51
C LEU A 514 -14.10 -4.06 20.04
N MET A 515 -13.45 -5.15 20.45
CA MET A 515 -13.90 -6.49 20.08
C MET A 515 -15.29 -6.83 20.66
N PRO A 516 -15.57 -6.61 21.97
CA PRO A 516 -16.92 -6.75 22.51
C PRO A 516 -17.96 -5.94 21.72
N MET A 517 -17.69 -4.68 21.38
CA MET A 517 -18.60 -3.85 20.59
C MET A 517 -18.94 -4.48 19.24
N VAL A 518 -17.94 -5.02 18.51
CA VAL A 518 -18.17 -5.69 17.23
C VAL A 518 -19.04 -6.94 17.40
N LEU A 519 -18.73 -7.78 18.38
CA LEU A 519 -19.50 -9.01 18.65
C LEU A 519 -20.92 -8.73 19.09
N ASP A 520 -21.11 -7.75 19.99
CA ASP A 520 -22.43 -7.32 20.48
C ASP A 520 -23.30 -6.75 19.34
N ALA A 521 -22.67 -6.01 18.41
CA ALA A 521 -23.36 -5.48 17.24
C ALA A 521 -23.79 -6.60 16.28
N ILE A 522 -22.93 -7.59 16.04
CA ILE A 522 -23.29 -8.78 15.24
C ILE A 522 -24.44 -9.54 15.90
N GLU A 523 -24.36 -9.80 17.21
CA GLU A 523 -25.42 -10.50 17.96
C GLU A 523 -26.76 -9.71 17.96
N ARG A 524 -26.69 -8.39 17.94
CA ARG A 524 -27.89 -7.54 17.81
C ARG A 524 -28.56 -7.73 16.45
N GLU A 525 -27.79 -7.81 15.36
CA GLU A 525 -28.34 -8.11 14.02
C GLU A 525 -28.97 -9.53 13.97
N VAL A 526 -28.35 -10.51 14.66
CA VAL A 526 -28.95 -11.86 14.83
C VAL A 526 -30.31 -11.79 15.51
N ARG A 527 -30.45 -11.05 16.61
CA ARG A 527 -31.73 -10.87 17.29
C ARG A 527 -32.78 -10.22 16.38
N HIS A 528 -32.36 -9.17 15.62
CA HIS A 528 -33.27 -8.54 14.64
C HIS A 528 -33.75 -9.53 13.57
N ALA A 529 -32.84 -10.33 13.02
CA ALA A 529 -33.20 -11.34 12.02
C ALA A 529 -34.15 -12.39 12.57
N ARG A 530 -33.93 -12.93 13.77
CA ARG A 530 -34.81 -13.89 14.44
C ARG A 530 -36.21 -13.32 14.72
N GLU A 531 -36.30 -12.02 14.94
CA GLU A 531 -37.57 -11.31 15.17
C GLU A 531 -38.25 -10.84 13.86
N GLY A 532 -37.70 -11.20 12.69
CA GLY A 532 -38.21 -10.78 11.38
C GLY A 532 -38.01 -9.30 11.06
N ARG A 533 -37.13 -8.62 11.81
CA ARG A 533 -36.74 -7.23 11.59
C ARG A 533 -35.62 -7.10 10.57
N LYS A 534 -35.35 -5.89 10.12
CA LYS A 534 -34.25 -5.64 9.19
C LYS A 534 -32.89 -5.92 9.83
N ALA A 535 -32.10 -6.78 9.21
CA ALA A 535 -30.78 -7.15 9.66
C ALA A 535 -29.79 -7.17 8.49
N LEU A 536 -28.69 -6.42 8.59
CA LEU A 536 -27.69 -6.32 7.54
C LEU A 536 -26.36 -5.87 8.16
N ILE A 537 -25.30 -6.59 7.86
CA ILE A 537 -23.92 -6.22 8.24
C ILE A 537 -23.15 -5.88 6.97
N ARG A 538 -22.43 -4.76 6.99
CA ARG A 538 -21.43 -4.41 5.98
C ARG A 538 -20.14 -4.01 6.65
N ALA A 539 -19.03 -4.47 6.11
CA ALA A 539 -17.72 -4.04 6.60
C ALA A 539 -16.72 -3.83 5.46
N LYS A 540 -15.99 -2.72 5.52
CA LYS A 540 -14.81 -2.47 4.69
C LYS A 540 -13.57 -2.60 5.56
N LEU A 541 -12.61 -3.42 5.13
CA LEU A 541 -11.43 -3.84 5.91
C LEU A 541 -10.23 -4.05 4.98
N ASN A 542 -9.02 -3.95 5.54
CA ASN A 542 -7.84 -4.46 4.83
C ASN A 542 -7.66 -5.96 5.04
N ALA A 543 -8.03 -6.48 6.23
CA ALA A 543 -7.92 -7.89 6.54
C ALA A 543 -9.02 -8.35 7.50
N LEU A 544 -9.49 -9.59 7.29
CA LEU A 544 -10.44 -10.31 8.12
C LEU A 544 -9.86 -11.69 8.42
N ILE A 545 -9.29 -11.87 9.63
CA ILE A 545 -8.62 -13.12 10.04
C ILE A 545 -8.83 -13.48 11.52
N ASP A 546 -9.62 -12.70 12.28
CA ASP A 546 -9.95 -13.07 13.66
C ASP A 546 -10.98 -14.20 13.69
N PRO A 547 -10.66 -15.38 14.28
CA PRO A 547 -11.57 -16.53 14.25
C PRO A 547 -12.90 -16.25 14.94
N GLN A 548 -12.90 -15.53 16.08
CA GLN A 548 -14.14 -15.29 16.83
C GLN A 548 -15.10 -14.38 16.06
N VAL A 549 -14.56 -13.36 15.38
CA VAL A 549 -15.38 -12.50 14.52
C VAL A 549 -15.92 -13.28 13.31
N ILE A 550 -15.08 -14.13 12.68
CA ILE A 550 -15.52 -14.96 11.54
C ILE A 550 -16.62 -15.94 11.96
N GLU A 551 -16.47 -16.62 13.11
CA GLU A 551 -17.47 -17.53 13.68
C GLU A 551 -18.78 -16.82 14.00
N ALA A 552 -18.71 -15.60 14.55
CA ALA A 552 -19.89 -14.76 14.80
C ALA A 552 -20.61 -14.38 13.50
N LEU A 553 -19.88 -14.04 12.44
CA LEU A 553 -20.46 -13.76 11.10
C LEU A 553 -21.12 -15.01 10.51
N TYR A 554 -20.50 -16.20 10.65
CA TYR A 554 -21.13 -17.45 10.23
C TYR A 554 -22.39 -17.77 11.02
N ALA A 555 -22.38 -17.52 12.34
CA ALA A 555 -23.56 -17.69 13.18
C ALA A 555 -24.69 -16.73 12.73
N ALA A 556 -24.35 -15.47 12.47
CA ALA A 556 -25.31 -14.48 11.98
C ALA A 556 -25.91 -14.86 10.62
N ASN A 557 -25.08 -15.37 9.71
CA ASN A 557 -25.54 -15.86 8.41
C ASN A 557 -26.56 -17.00 8.54
N ARG A 558 -26.32 -17.97 9.45
CA ARG A 558 -27.25 -19.09 9.69
C ARG A 558 -28.62 -18.63 10.19
N GLU A 559 -28.69 -17.49 10.85
CA GLU A 559 -29.93 -16.87 11.31
C GLU A 559 -30.54 -15.91 10.26
N GLY A 560 -30.02 -15.93 9.03
CA GLY A 560 -30.57 -15.18 7.89
C GLY A 560 -30.05 -13.73 7.74
N VAL A 561 -29.06 -13.30 8.52
CA VAL A 561 -28.46 -11.99 8.35
C VAL A 561 -27.69 -11.95 7.02
N LYS A 562 -27.98 -10.95 6.19
CA LYS A 562 -27.19 -10.66 4.99
C LYS A 562 -25.88 -9.96 5.38
N ILE A 563 -24.76 -10.38 4.78
CA ILE A 563 -23.42 -9.84 5.12
C ILE A 563 -22.66 -9.51 3.84
N ASP A 564 -22.34 -8.24 3.63
CA ASP A 564 -21.55 -7.76 2.50
C ASP A 564 -20.17 -7.25 3.00
N LEU A 565 -19.09 -7.91 2.61
CA LEU A 565 -17.72 -7.59 3.06
C LEU A 565 -16.88 -7.07 1.90
N ILE A 566 -16.16 -5.97 2.14
CA ILE A 566 -15.15 -5.41 1.25
C ILE A 566 -13.79 -5.61 1.93
N VAL A 567 -13.05 -6.64 1.54
CA VAL A 567 -11.75 -6.98 2.15
C VAL A 567 -10.65 -6.87 1.11
N ARG A 568 -9.87 -5.79 1.17
CA ARG A 568 -8.83 -5.51 0.17
C ARG A 568 -7.78 -6.61 0.09
N GLY A 569 -7.24 -7.03 1.21
CA GLY A 569 -6.07 -7.93 1.29
C GLY A 569 -6.45 -9.35 1.68
N VAL A 570 -6.15 -9.72 2.91
CA VAL A 570 -6.30 -11.08 3.43
C VAL A 570 -7.70 -11.30 4.02
N CYS A 571 -8.40 -12.32 3.51
CA CYS A 571 -9.65 -12.79 4.06
C CYS A 571 -9.54 -14.27 4.40
N ALA A 572 -9.71 -14.62 5.68
CA ALA A 572 -9.77 -16.00 6.14
C ALA A 572 -11.21 -16.55 6.21
N LEU A 573 -12.22 -15.71 6.01
CA LEU A 573 -13.63 -16.13 5.91
C LEU A 573 -13.89 -16.71 4.51
N ARG A 574 -14.71 -17.76 4.44
CA ARG A 574 -15.12 -18.44 3.22
C ARG A 574 -16.58 -18.09 2.90
N PRO A 575 -16.87 -17.33 1.82
CA PRO A 575 -18.24 -16.94 1.45
C PRO A 575 -18.95 -18.04 0.63
N GLY A 576 -20.28 -17.99 0.56
CA GLY A 576 -21.09 -18.77 -0.38
C GLY A 576 -21.13 -20.28 -0.13
N VAL A 577 -20.72 -20.76 1.04
CA VAL A 577 -20.75 -22.17 1.41
C VAL A 577 -22.12 -22.52 1.98
N LYS A 578 -22.78 -23.53 1.41
CA LYS A 578 -24.11 -23.98 1.81
C LYS A 578 -24.14 -24.39 3.28
N GLY A 579 -25.09 -23.86 4.04
CA GLY A 579 -25.29 -24.10 5.47
C GLY A 579 -24.37 -23.26 6.38
N TRP A 580 -23.44 -22.48 5.83
CA TRP A 580 -22.51 -21.67 6.63
C TRP A 580 -22.55 -20.18 6.29
N SER A 581 -22.41 -19.86 5.00
CA SER A 581 -22.11 -18.50 4.54
C SER A 581 -22.83 -18.13 3.23
N GLU A 582 -23.98 -18.70 2.98
CA GLU A 582 -24.78 -18.53 1.74
C GLU A 582 -25.14 -17.07 1.46
N ASN A 583 -25.37 -16.29 2.53
CA ASN A 583 -25.73 -14.87 2.44
C ASN A 583 -24.52 -13.96 2.70
N ILE A 584 -23.31 -14.50 2.69
CA ILE A 584 -22.08 -13.70 2.83
C ILE A 584 -21.46 -13.49 1.46
N THR A 585 -21.19 -12.23 1.11
CA THR A 585 -20.40 -11.86 -0.06
C THR A 585 -19.08 -11.23 0.37
N VAL A 586 -18.01 -11.55 -0.36
CA VAL A 586 -16.69 -10.95 -0.13
C VAL A 586 -16.17 -10.36 -1.44
N ARG A 587 -15.89 -9.06 -1.42
CA ARG A 587 -15.29 -8.34 -2.54
C ARG A 587 -13.93 -7.79 -2.15
N SER A 588 -13.04 -7.64 -3.14
CA SER A 588 -11.74 -6.99 -2.99
C SER A 588 -11.58 -5.94 -4.08
N ILE A 589 -11.22 -4.73 -3.69
CA ILE A 589 -11.01 -3.60 -4.60
C ILE A 589 -9.51 -3.29 -4.64
N ILE A 590 -8.94 -3.35 -5.84
CA ILE A 590 -7.56 -2.98 -6.12
C ILE A 590 -7.57 -2.03 -7.32
N GLY A 591 -6.93 -0.88 -7.17
CA GLY A 591 -6.92 0.12 -8.21
C GLY A 591 -5.85 1.18 -7.95
N ARG A 592 -6.01 2.35 -8.57
CA ARG A 592 -5.07 3.48 -8.48
C ARG A 592 -4.77 3.89 -7.03
N PHE A 593 -5.80 3.94 -6.19
CA PHE A 593 -5.68 4.26 -4.77
C PHE A 593 -5.78 3.00 -3.93
N LEU A 594 -5.03 2.96 -2.84
CA LEU A 594 -5.03 1.83 -1.93
C LEU A 594 -6.23 1.96 -0.97
N GLU A 595 -7.23 1.08 -1.11
CA GLU A 595 -8.36 1.00 -0.19
C GLU A 595 -7.85 0.66 1.21
N HIS A 596 -7.94 1.61 2.14
CA HIS A 596 -7.29 1.46 3.46
C HIS A 596 -8.22 1.76 4.64
N SER A 597 -9.30 2.50 4.45
CA SER A 597 -10.24 2.80 5.51
C SER A 597 -10.89 1.54 6.09
N ARG A 598 -11.27 1.60 7.37
CA ARG A 598 -12.09 0.57 8.03
C ARG A 598 -13.41 1.21 8.40
N VAL A 599 -14.46 0.60 7.87
CA VAL A 599 -15.85 1.04 8.07
C VAL A 599 -16.68 -0.15 8.50
N TYR A 600 -17.37 -0.05 9.63
CA TYR A 600 -18.31 -1.05 10.10
C TYR A 600 -19.72 -0.46 10.06
N TYR A 601 -20.63 -1.17 9.45
CA TYR A 601 -22.03 -0.80 9.32
C TYR A 601 -22.93 -1.93 9.83
N PHE A 602 -23.86 -1.58 10.70
CA PHE A 602 -24.90 -2.44 11.21
C PHE A 602 -26.25 -1.77 10.97
N CYS A 603 -27.23 -2.50 10.39
CA CYS A 603 -28.53 -1.96 10.02
C CYS A 603 -29.37 -1.56 11.23
N ASN A 604 -29.26 -2.31 12.33
CA ASN A 604 -29.94 -2.04 13.59
C ASN A 604 -31.43 -1.70 13.41
N ASP A 605 -32.15 -2.55 12.67
CA ASP A 605 -33.56 -2.39 12.33
C ASP A 605 -33.90 -1.06 11.60
N GLY A 606 -32.95 -0.53 10.82
CA GLY A 606 -33.09 0.75 10.10
C GLY A 606 -32.61 1.98 10.89
N ALA A 607 -32.11 1.80 12.11
CA ALA A 607 -31.44 2.86 12.89
C ALA A 607 -29.94 2.90 12.59
N ASP A 608 -29.56 2.76 11.35
CA ASP A 608 -28.20 2.62 10.81
C ASP A 608 -27.09 3.07 11.76
N GLU A 609 -26.19 2.17 12.10
CA GLU A 609 -25.02 2.41 12.94
C GLU A 609 -23.75 2.29 12.10
N VAL A 610 -22.95 3.36 12.07
CA VAL A 610 -21.72 3.44 11.28
C VAL A 610 -20.54 3.83 12.16
N TRP A 611 -19.47 3.02 12.05
CA TRP A 611 -18.22 3.24 12.77
C TRP A 611 -17.06 3.37 11.78
N LEU A 612 -16.18 4.32 12.01
CA LEU A 612 -14.86 4.38 11.39
C LEU A 612 -13.83 3.88 12.38
N SER A 613 -12.82 3.15 11.91
CA SER A 613 -11.83 2.53 12.80
C SER A 613 -10.42 2.55 12.24
N SER A 614 -9.44 2.53 13.14
CA SER A 614 -8.04 2.21 12.81
C SER A 614 -7.76 0.70 12.76
N ALA A 615 -8.69 -0.14 13.24
CA ALA A 615 -8.53 -1.59 13.39
C ALA A 615 -9.09 -2.38 12.19
N ASP A 616 -8.34 -3.37 11.74
CA ASP A 616 -8.88 -4.50 10.99
C ASP A 616 -9.43 -5.56 11.95
N TRP A 617 -10.26 -6.48 11.46
CA TRP A 617 -10.74 -7.61 12.26
C TRP A 617 -9.68 -8.73 12.28
N MET A 618 -8.61 -8.45 13.04
CA MET A 618 -7.44 -9.31 13.22
C MET A 618 -7.09 -9.42 14.70
N GLN A 619 -6.61 -10.58 15.15
CA GLN A 619 -6.21 -10.79 16.55
C GLN A 619 -5.23 -9.71 17.05
N ARG A 620 -4.20 -9.40 16.27
CA ARG A 620 -3.22 -8.37 16.66
C ARG A 620 -3.83 -6.98 16.83
N ASN A 621 -4.81 -6.59 15.98
CA ASN A 621 -5.49 -5.31 16.09
C ASN A 621 -6.45 -5.27 17.29
N LEU A 622 -7.21 -6.36 17.47
CA LEU A 622 -8.26 -6.41 18.48
C LEU A 622 -7.72 -6.70 19.89
N ARG A 623 -6.49 -7.29 20.03
CA ARG A 623 -5.97 -7.79 21.31
C ARG A 623 -4.56 -7.32 21.69
N ARG A 624 -3.72 -6.94 20.71
CA ARG A 624 -2.29 -6.60 20.93
C ARG A 624 -1.91 -5.22 20.46
N ARG A 625 -2.90 -4.36 20.14
CA ARG A 625 -2.69 -2.98 19.73
C ARG A 625 -3.64 -2.05 20.45
N VAL A 626 -3.23 -0.80 20.59
CA VAL A 626 -4.17 0.27 20.92
C VAL A 626 -4.75 0.81 19.62
N GLU A 627 -6.01 0.48 19.38
CA GLU A 627 -6.82 0.91 18.23
C GLU A 627 -8.07 1.64 18.75
N VAL A 628 -8.67 2.46 17.89
CA VAL A 628 -9.92 3.17 18.22
C VAL A 628 -10.92 3.01 17.08
N ALA A 629 -12.17 2.70 17.45
CA ALA A 629 -13.33 2.88 16.61
C ALA A 629 -14.20 4.00 17.15
N PHE A 630 -14.72 4.84 16.26
CA PHE A 630 -15.55 5.99 16.62
C PHE A 630 -16.81 6.03 15.76
N PRO A 631 -17.99 6.33 16.38
CA PRO A 631 -19.27 6.35 15.68
C PRO A 631 -19.42 7.63 14.85
N ILE A 632 -20.13 7.54 13.74
CA ILE A 632 -20.57 8.69 12.98
C ILE A 632 -21.98 9.06 13.41
N LEU A 633 -22.09 10.12 14.19
CA LEU A 633 -23.35 10.53 14.83
C LEU A 633 -24.20 11.43 13.94
N ASP A 634 -23.59 12.36 13.19
CA ASP A 634 -24.29 13.25 12.28
C ASP A 634 -24.92 12.46 11.11
N PRO A 635 -26.25 12.57 10.87
CA PRO A 635 -26.92 11.80 9.82
C PRO A 635 -26.41 12.12 8.39
N ALA A 636 -26.02 13.36 8.10
CA ALA A 636 -25.53 13.75 6.80
C ALA A 636 -24.13 13.19 6.55
N VAL A 637 -23.27 13.25 7.58
CA VAL A 637 -21.94 12.64 7.56
C VAL A 637 -22.05 11.12 7.45
N LYS A 638 -22.95 10.50 8.19
CA LYS A 638 -23.22 9.05 8.15
C LYS A 638 -23.62 8.60 6.74
N LYS A 639 -24.58 9.32 6.12
CA LYS A 639 -24.99 9.03 4.74
C LYS A 639 -23.81 9.11 3.78
N ARG A 640 -22.95 10.10 3.94
CA ARG A 640 -21.75 10.29 3.13
C ARG A 640 -20.79 9.10 3.25
N VAL A 641 -20.52 8.63 4.46
CA VAL A 641 -19.67 7.45 4.70
C VAL A 641 -20.28 6.19 4.04
N ILE A 642 -21.58 5.96 4.21
CA ILE A 642 -22.27 4.82 3.57
C ILE A 642 -22.16 4.87 2.05
N ASP A 643 -22.40 6.03 1.45
CA ASP A 643 -22.37 6.21 0.00
C ASP A 643 -20.95 6.06 -0.57
N GLU A 644 -19.95 6.72 0.07
CA GLU A 644 -18.58 6.83 -0.44
C GLU A 644 -17.71 5.59 -0.12
N ALA A 645 -17.94 4.92 1.01
CA ALA A 645 -17.12 3.79 1.44
C ALA A 645 -17.72 2.41 1.13
N LEU A 646 -19.05 2.29 1.11
CA LEU A 646 -19.71 1.00 1.01
C LEU A 646 -20.51 0.86 -0.29
N ARG A 647 -21.48 1.77 -0.54
CA ARG A 647 -22.39 1.65 -1.66
C ARG A 647 -21.65 1.63 -3.01
N VAL A 648 -20.72 2.56 -3.22
CA VAL A 648 -19.95 2.69 -4.46
C VAL A 648 -19.12 1.44 -4.79
N HIS A 649 -18.73 0.66 -3.78
CA HIS A 649 -17.97 -0.58 -3.95
C HIS A 649 -18.84 -1.83 -4.07
N LEU A 650 -20.08 -1.78 -3.56
CA LEU A 650 -21.02 -2.90 -3.55
C LEU A 650 -21.99 -2.88 -4.74
N GLU A 651 -22.22 -1.72 -5.37
CA GLU A 651 -22.94 -1.61 -6.63
C GLU A 651 -22.08 -2.08 -7.80
N ASP A 652 -22.61 -2.13 -9.00
CA ASP A 652 -21.96 -2.64 -10.20
C ASP A 652 -20.55 -2.05 -10.40
N ASN A 653 -19.55 -2.79 -9.97
CA ASN A 653 -18.14 -2.41 -10.08
C ASN A 653 -17.36 -3.49 -10.84
N PRO A 654 -17.17 -3.30 -12.15
CA PRO A 654 -16.51 -4.29 -13.01
C PRO A 654 -15.04 -4.53 -12.66
N THR A 655 -14.42 -3.69 -11.84
CA THR A 655 -13.05 -3.86 -11.37
C THR A 655 -12.96 -4.58 -10.03
N ALA A 656 -14.10 -4.87 -9.39
CA ALA A 656 -14.14 -5.63 -8.15
C ALA A 656 -13.80 -7.10 -8.39
N TRP A 657 -13.06 -7.66 -7.46
CA TRP A 657 -12.81 -9.10 -7.38
C TRP A 657 -13.80 -9.71 -6.40
N THR A 658 -14.53 -10.73 -6.83
CA THR A 658 -15.46 -11.48 -5.97
C THR A 658 -14.84 -12.80 -5.57
N MET A 659 -14.89 -13.14 -4.29
CA MET A 659 -14.37 -14.38 -3.73
C MET A 659 -15.45 -15.45 -3.76
N ASN A 660 -15.11 -16.65 -4.25
CA ASN A 660 -16.00 -17.81 -4.26
C ASN A 660 -15.80 -18.73 -3.03
N ALA A 661 -16.59 -19.80 -2.91
CA ALA A 661 -16.51 -20.77 -1.84
C ALA A 661 -15.17 -21.54 -1.78
N HIS A 662 -14.42 -21.60 -2.86
CA HIS A 662 -13.07 -22.17 -2.92
C HIS A 662 -11.97 -21.17 -2.51
N ALA A 663 -12.35 -19.96 -2.09
CA ALA A 663 -11.44 -18.85 -1.78
C ALA A 663 -10.64 -18.34 -3.00
N GLU A 664 -11.17 -18.55 -4.18
CA GLU A 664 -10.63 -18.01 -5.42
C GLU A 664 -11.30 -16.67 -5.74
N TYR A 665 -10.53 -15.75 -6.29
CA TYR A 665 -11.01 -14.44 -6.67
C TYR A 665 -11.17 -14.35 -8.18
N THR A 666 -12.37 -13.98 -8.62
CA THR A 666 -12.70 -13.71 -10.01
C THR A 666 -13.14 -12.26 -10.19
N GLN A 667 -12.71 -11.63 -11.27
CA GLN A 667 -13.21 -10.33 -11.69
C GLN A 667 -14.47 -10.58 -12.54
N GLU A 668 -15.56 -9.87 -12.23
CA GLU A 668 -16.72 -9.86 -13.11
C GLU A 668 -16.32 -9.19 -14.41
N GLN A 669 -16.01 -9.99 -15.43
CA GLN A 669 -15.88 -9.45 -16.78
C GLN A 669 -17.25 -8.91 -17.16
N SER A 670 -17.34 -7.61 -17.38
CA SER A 670 -18.49 -7.03 -18.02
C SER A 670 -18.71 -7.77 -19.32
N PHE A 671 -19.75 -8.58 -19.39
CA PHE A 671 -20.24 -9.06 -20.67
C PHE A 671 -20.57 -7.80 -21.49
N VAL A 672 -19.71 -7.47 -22.42
CA VAL A 672 -20.06 -6.62 -23.53
C VAL A 672 -21.19 -7.39 -24.21
N ILE A 673 -22.44 -7.00 -23.92
CA ILE A 673 -23.55 -7.37 -24.78
C ILE A 673 -23.16 -6.78 -26.13
N GLN A 674 -22.56 -7.60 -27.00
CA GLN A 674 -22.61 -7.35 -28.41
C GLN A 674 -24.10 -7.27 -28.73
N ARG A 675 -24.63 -6.05 -28.78
CA ARG A 675 -25.87 -5.82 -29.50
C ARG A 675 -25.56 -6.31 -30.91
N GLU A 676 -25.94 -7.54 -31.20
CA GLU A 676 -26.16 -7.96 -32.56
C GLU A 676 -27.03 -6.87 -33.17
N THR A 677 -26.43 -6.09 -34.03
CA THR A 677 -27.19 -5.27 -34.96
C THR A 677 -27.93 -6.27 -35.84
N THR A 678 -29.12 -6.66 -35.42
CA THR A 678 -30.09 -7.25 -36.31
C THR A 678 -30.40 -6.18 -37.34
N THR A 679 -29.73 -6.29 -38.47
CA THR A 679 -30.16 -5.67 -39.72
C THR A 679 -31.55 -6.21 -40.00
N PRO A 680 -32.57 -5.38 -40.23
CA PRO A 680 -33.85 -5.85 -40.69
C PRO A 680 -33.62 -6.41 -42.13
N HIS A 681 -33.90 -7.67 -42.33
CA HIS A 681 -34.06 -8.23 -43.64
C HIS A 681 -35.22 -7.52 -44.37
N GLY A 682 -34.88 -6.55 -45.22
CA GLY A 682 -35.80 -6.05 -46.24
C GLY A 682 -35.66 -6.91 -47.51
N VAL A 683 -36.78 -7.41 -47.89
CA VAL A 683 -37.01 -8.18 -49.11
C VAL A 683 -36.87 -7.26 -50.33
N ASN A 684 -36.35 -7.81 -51.43
CA ASN A 684 -36.32 -7.38 -52.85
C ASN A 684 -35.09 -6.56 -53.30
N GLY A 685 -34.44 -7.25 -54.25
CA GLY A 685 -33.31 -6.81 -54.98
C GLY A 685 -33.57 -5.68 -55.95
N GLU A 686 -32.51 -4.88 -56.13
CA GLU A 686 -32.18 -4.30 -57.44
C GLU A 686 -30.71 -3.85 -57.37
N VAL A 687 -29.98 -4.29 -58.35
CA VAL A 687 -28.53 -3.98 -58.57
C VAL A 687 -28.45 -2.67 -59.34
N VAL A 688 -27.75 -1.67 -58.81
CA VAL A 688 -27.35 -0.47 -59.57
C VAL A 688 -25.83 -0.28 -59.46
N PRO A 689 -25.12 -0.07 -60.59
CA PRO A 689 -23.65 -0.06 -60.67
C PRO A 689 -23.03 1.29 -60.33
N PRO A 690 -21.69 1.35 -60.16
CA PRO A 690 -20.97 2.53 -59.67
C PRO A 690 -20.72 3.56 -60.77
N LEU A 691 -20.74 4.82 -60.44
CA LEU A 691 -20.33 5.94 -61.30
C LEU A 691 -19.05 6.62 -60.82
N PRO A 692 -18.32 7.32 -61.72
CA PRO A 692 -16.86 7.36 -61.70
C PRO A 692 -16.26 8.66 -61.13
N THR A 693 -14.95 8.54 -60.86
CA THR A 693 -13.98 9.57 -60.53
C THR A 693 -13.93 10.74 -61.52
N GLY A 694 -13.75 11.98 -61.04
CA GLY A 694 -13.22 13.03 -61.85
C GLY A 694 -13.27 14.47 -61.35
N ARG A 695 -12.05 14.99 -61.13
CA ARG A 695 -11.52 16.33 -61.46
C ARG A 695 -11.45 17.43 -60.39
N ARG A 696 -10.17 17.82 -60.24
CA ARG A 696 -9.60 19.05 -59.70
C ARG A 696 -10.24 20.33 -60.20
N ALA A 697 -10.32 21.35 -59.32
CA ALA A 697 -10.06 22.76 -59.64
C ALA A 697 -9.59 23.54 -58.42
N LYS A 698 -8.54 24.33 -58.59
CA LYS A 698 -7.97 25.40 -57.77
C LYS A 698 -8.55 26.75 -58.26
N PRO A 699 -8.12 27.90 -57.67
CA PRO A 699 -8.26 28.48 -56.35
C PRO A 699 -8.82 29.94 -56.50
N GLY A 700 -9.10 30.58 -55.38
CA GLY A 700 -9.18 32.03 -55.38
C GLY A 700 -10.04 32.68 -54.28
N GLY A 701 -9.45 33.58 -53.49
CA GLY A 701 -10.15 34.79 -53.00
C GLY A 701 -10.38 34.90 -51.50
N ASP A 702 -9.43 35.34 -50.80
CA ASP A 702 -9.33 36.58 -49.97
C ASP A 702 -10.45 36.91 -48.92
N ARG A 703 -9.98 37.22 -47.69
CA ARG A 703 -10.41 38.22 -46.69
C ARG A 703 -11.16 37.79 -45.41
N THR A 704 -10.37 38.03 -44.37
CA THR A 704 -10.61 38.67 -43.05
C THR A 704 -11.18 37.82 -41.90
N PRO A 705 -10.67 38.12 -40.70
CA PRO A 705 -10.81 37.27 -39.54
C PRO A 705 -12.07 37.57 -38.74
N VAL A 706 -12.78 36.53 -38.34
CA VAL A 706 -13.80 36.61 -37.28
C VAL A 706 -13.30 35.82 -36.08
N THR A 707 -13.07 36.56 -35.03
CA THR A 707 -12.86 36.06 -33.67
C THR A 707 -14.01 35.16 -33.25
N SER A 708 -13.75 33.88 -33.04
CA SER A 708 -14.66 33.00 -32.29
C SER A 708 -13.85 32.20 -31.26
N GLN A 709 -14.27 32.41 -30.01
CA GLN A 709 -13.81 31.69 -28.83
C GLN A 709 -13.89 30.17 -29.05
N PRO A 710 -12.94 29.37 -28.52
CA PRO A 710 -13.06 27.92 -28.59
C PRO A 710 -14.13 27.43 -27.60
N LYS A 711 -15.20 26.91 -28.14
CA LYS A 711 -16.19 26.16 -27.39
C LYS A 711 -15.51 24.89 -26.86
N SER A 712 -15.55 24.71 -25.55
CA SER A 712 -15.23 23.51 -24.81
C SER A 712 -16.05 22.31 -25.33
N SER A 713 -15.46 21.47 -26.14
CA SER A 713 -16.06 20.22 -26.60
C SER A 713 -15.08 19.07 -26.68
N CYS A 714 -14.25 18.90 -25.65
CA CYS A 714 -13.35 17.75 -25.54
C CYS A 714 -13.61 16.86 -24.31
N ALA A 715 -14.68 17.14 -23.52
CA ALA A 715 -14.98 16.38 -22.30
C ALA A 715 -16.01 15.24 -22.50
N HIS A 716 -16.51 15.01 -23.70
CA HIS A 716 -17.64 14.10 -23.91
C HIS A 716 -17.36 12.86 -24.79
N ARG A 717 -16.12 12.51 -25.05
CA ARG A 717 -15.80 11.34 -25.91
C ARG A 717 -15.01 10.20 -25.25
N ILE A 718 -14.86 10.19 -23.91
CA ILE A 718 -14.26 9.06 -23.18
C ILE A 718 -15.26 8.43 -22.18
N LEU A 719 -16.56 8.57 -22.42
CA LEU A 719 -17.61 7.97 -21.60
C LEU A 719 -18.25 6.80 -22.34
N GLY A 720 -17.48 5.74 -22.58
CA GLY A 720 -17.93 4.51 -23.24
C GLY A 720 -17.44 3.23 -22.60
N SER A 721 -16.97 3.24 -21.33
CA SER A 721 -16.67 2.02 -20.58
C SER A 721 -16.95 2.22 -19.11
N GLN A 722 -17.61 1.25 -18.50
CA GLN A 722 -18.01 1.18 -17.10
C GLN A 722 -16.94 1.73 -16.16
N SER A 723 -17.28 2.74 -15.36
CA SER A 723 -16.36 3.40 -14.44
C SER A 723 -16.10 2.54 -13.21
N SER A 724 -14.83 2.39 -12.81
CA SER A 724 -14.50 1.79 -11.50
C SER A 724 -15.07 2.64 -10.35
N SER A 725 -15.26 2.04 -9.17
CA SER A 725 -15.72 2.76 -7.97
C SER A 725 -14.86 3.97 -7.65
N GLN A 726 -13.54 3.86 -7.82
CA GLN A 726 -12.61 4.98 -7.66
C GLN A 726 -12.82 6.07 -8.71
N GLN A 727 -13.11 5.71 -9.95
CA GLN A 727 -13.48 6.65 -11.00
C GLN A 727 -14.81 7.36 -10.72
N ALA A 728 -15.81 6.64 -10.20
CA ALA A 728 -17.07 7.22 -9.79
C ALA A 728 -16.89 8.26 -8.67
N LEU A 729 -16.06 7.96 -7.68
CA LEU A 729 -15.68 8.92 -6.63
C LEU A 729 -14.93 10.13 -7.18
N LEU A 730 -13.95 9.93 -8.06
CA LEU A 730 -13.21 11.00 -8.71
C LEU A 730 -14.13 11.96 -9.48
N LEU A 731 -15.07 11.43 -10.25
CA LEU A 731 -16.05 12.23 -11.00
C LEU A 731 -17.04 12.95 -10.08
N GLY A 732 -17.48 12.31 -8.99
CA GLY A 732 -18.34 12.90 -7.98
C GLY A 732 -17.70 14.12 -7.32
N PHE A 733 -16.45 13.99 -6.86
CA PHE A 733 -15.70 15.10 -6.24
C PHE A 733 -15.34 16.22 -7.25
N ALA A 734 -14.98 15.88 -8.48
CA ALA A 734 -14.73 16.88 -9.53
C ALA A 734 -16.00 17.70 -9.86
N SER A 735 -17.18 17.07 -9.86
CA SER A 735 -18.46 17.76 -10.10
C SER A 735 -18.83 18.74 -8.99
N LEU A 736 -18.41 18.50 -7.76
CA LEU A 736 -18.59 19.40 -6.62
C LEU A 736 -17.71 20.66 -6.73
N GLN A 737 -16.51 20.55 -7.33
CA GLN A 737 -15.64 21.70 -7.58
C GLN A 737 -16.16 22.62 -8.71
N ALA A 738 -16.88 22.05 -9.68
CA ALA A 738 -17.39 22.80 -10.84
C ALA A 738 -18.65 23.65 -10.56
N LYS A 739 -19.27 23.52 -9.38
CA LYS A 739 -20.42 24.34 -9.00
C LYS A 739 -19.90 25.63 -8.31
N PRO A 740 -20.01 26.83 -8.95
CA PRO A 740 -19.74 28.07 -8.25
C PRO A 740 -20.73 28.17 -7.07
N ALA A 741 -20.23 28.65 -5.93
CA ALA A 741 -21.06 28.98 -4.79
C ALA A 741 -22.09 30.02 -5.20
N GLN A 742 -23.31 29.61 -5.51
CA GLN A 742 -24.43 30.54 -5.61
C GLN A 742 -24.70 31.03 -4.18
N LEU A 743 -24.11 32.16 -3.86
CA LEU A 743 -24.52 33.03 -2.78
C LEU A 743 -26.01 33.35 -2.99
N ARG A 744 -26.89 32.66 -2.29
CA ARG A 744 -28.26 33.12 -2.08
C ARG A 744 -28.16 34.40 -1.24
N SER A 745 -28.13 35.53 -1.91
CA SER A 745 -28.49 36.81 -1.31
C SER A 745 -29.95 36.71 -0.85
N ARG A 746 -30.17 36.75 0.47
CA ARG A 746 -31.51 37.02 1.02
C ARG A 746 -31.92 38.42 0.59
N PRO A 747 -33.13 38.61 0.08
CA PRO A 747 -33.66 39.98 -0.15
C PRO A 747 -33.79 40.68 1.21
N GLY A 748 -33.22 41.85 1.31
CA GLY A 748 -33.38 42.72 2.46
C GLY A 748 -34.84 43.09 2.66
N ASP A 749 -35.25 43.03 3.91
CA ASP A 749 -36.51 43.58 4.42
C ASP A 749 -36.28 45.09 4.66
N PRO A 750 -37.04 46.02 4.02
CA PRO A 750 -36.95 47.42 4.29
C PRO A 750 -38.05 47.83 5.28
N SER A 751 -37.78 47.71 6.59
CA SER A 751 -38.47 48.52 7.58
C SER A 751 -37.97 48.30 9.00
N ARG A 752 -37.40 49.35 9.55
CA ARG A 752 -37.05 49.73 10.91
C ARG A 752 -35.62 49.48 11.36
#